data_a5f4e94977bf306201cc41a01f9cb974
#
_entry.id   a5f4e94977bf306201cc41a01f9cb974
#
_cell.length_a   1.000
_cell.length_b   1.000
_cell.length_c   1.000
_cell.angle_alpha   90.00
_cell.angle_beta   90.00
_cell.angle_gamma   90.00
#
_symmetry.space_group_name_H-M   'P 1'
#
loop_
_entity.id
_entity.type
_entity.pdbx_description
1 polymer ?
#
loop_
_entity_poly.entity_id
_entity_poly.type
_entity_poly.pdbx_seq_one_letter_code
_entity_poly.pdbx_strand_id
1 'polypeptide(L)'
;PRTLVLPAGDGHWVAFDTDLLRVAAAWRGKGVTPTALAPGSYHQPNRKTPAGQKALPEPDGPVLIANGLYPGWQVGERAVLEDPRAPAPSVEEVGRGPVAADVGRFTAVRLTREGAILEYDVAGTPVQEWITGATGRPDVVIRRFEIGATTQTTWLLLGVPAPGAEVSLAAAGAQRPVLERLAGRDGAAGVQVVRIPAHTAARRFAVATFTGAAPPIALRAMPSAPAAPRWPQVLTTTIAPSTSTDAYVVDDVPLPVENPWKRAVRVSDIQFLADGTGACVTLDGDVWLVRGLASPGGVVQWRRFASGLHEPLTLAIRDEQIHVFDRNGVWRLRDTDGDGEADRHELFSNAFAQTADTREFPSTIRLGPNGEFVIAKGGQEATTIGKHNGSVLRLSADGRSSTVLGYGLRQPQLAVHPQSGLVTASDQQGHYIPSTPLHIVRDRQFYGFLSDILPKESYPAPIAAPLTWIPHDVNASAMSQVWMLDSRMGPIDNGLVHIGYNRPELFRVLLDLDRPVPQAAVVSLTTAFDYPPLNGSVNPDDGQLYIAGFQIIGWGTTATRLAGLGRVRYTGAPVTVPRQVTPMREGVLLRFDVALDPKAAADVASYTASTWGYLRTPKYGSPRYRADGTAGVDTLVPGRAYVSADARAVFITVPDLKPVMQLKVAWTIRARDGRPVAGEAYTTPYTLTTFNPRAEGFGDAVIDLTRREAPAPATVTAAPTLEEGRDIFVKYGCLACHATERGAAIKLGPTLAGIFGAPRPITGRSAPVIADEAYIRQSLREPSAAIVVGFDRGGSGMPSFAGVLSDAQVESVVLFLRSLK
;
A
#
# COMPACT_ATOMS: atom_id res chain seq x y z
N PRO A 1 -12.66 -5.51 -13.85
CA PRO A 1 -12.54 -4.66 -15.04
C PRO A 1 -12.14 -3.24 -14.66
N ARG A 2 -11.30 -2.66 -15.48
CA ARG A 2 -10.81 -1.29 -15.31
C ARG A 2 -11.71 -0.36 -16.07
N THR A 3 -12.55 0.35 -15.35
CA THR A 3 -13.61 1.16 -15.98
C THR A 3 -13.47 2.61 -15.59
N LEU A 4 -13.47 3.49 -16.59
CA LEU A 4 -13.58 4.93 -16.43
C LEU A 4 -15.05 5.31 -16.42
N VAL A 5 -15.48 6.06 -15.42
CA VAL A 5 -16.84 6.61 -15.36
C VAL A 5 -16.77 8.08 -15.74
N LEU A 6 -17.39 8.43 -16.85
CA LEU A 6 -17.31 9.76 -17.46
C LEU A 6 -18.67 10.43 -17.48
N PRO A 7 -18.77 11.69 -17.05
CA PRO A 7 -19.97 12.48 -17.29
C PRO A 7 -20.03 12.87 -18.79
N ALA A 8 -21.17 12.61 -19.42
CA ALA A 8 -21.43 12.96 -20.81
C ALA A 8 -22.31 14.25 -20.97
N GLY A 9 -22.55 14.96 -19.87
CA GLY A 9 -23.44 16.12 -19.82
C GLY A 9 -24.92 15.77 -19.67
N ASP A 10 -25.75 16.73 -19.28
CA ASP A 10 -27.19 16.59 -19.12
C ASP A 10 -27.68 15.41 -18.26
N GLY A 11 -26.87 15.04 -17.24
CA GLY A 11 -27.13 13.91 -16.35
C GLY A 11 -26.85 12.55 -16.96
N HIS A 12 -26.15 12.48 -18.09
CA HIS A 12 -25.70 11.23 -18.69
C HIS A 12 -24.31 10.85 -18.19
N TRP A 13 -24.11 9.53 -18.08
CA TRP A 13 -22.88 8.90 -17.64
C TRP A 13 -22.54 7.71 -18.52
N VAL A 14 -21.26 7.46 -18.67
CA VAL A 14 -20.74 6.34 -19.47
C VAL A 14 -19.66 5.62 -18.68
N ALA A 15 -19.73 4.31 -18.66
CA ALA A 15 -18.68 3.44 -18.15
C ALA A 15 -17.86 2.89 -19.33
N PHE A 16 -16.61 3.31 -19.45
CA PHE A 16 -15.71 2.84 -20.49
C PHE A 16 -14.68 1.86 -19.91
N ASP A 17 -14.70 0.63 -20.38
CA ASP A 17 -13.78 -0.44 -20.00
C ASP A 17 -12.49 -0.32 -20.84
N THR A 18 -11.40 0.07 -20.20
CA THR A 18 -10.10 0.30 -20.84
C THR A 18 -9.38 -0.99 -21.25
N ASP A 19 -9.74 -2.12 -20.63
CA ASP A 19 -9.15 -3.42 -20.95
C ASP A 19 -9.77 -4.02 -22.22
N LEU A 20 -11.05 -3.79 -22.48
CA LEU A 20 -11.79 -4.29 -23.63
C LEU A 20 -12.12 -3.22 -24.68
N LEU A 21 -11.70 -1.97 -24.46
CA LEU A 21 -11.96 -0.82 -25.34
C LEU A 21 -13.45 -0.67 -25.69
N ARG A 22 -14.33 -0.75 -24.70
CA ARG A 22 -15.77 -0.75 -24.91
C ARG A 22 -16.48 0.21 -23.96
N VAL A 23 -17.57 0.77 -24.41
CA VAL A 23 -18.57 1.31 -23.49
C VAL A 23 -19.31 0.13 -22.87
N ALA A 24 -19.11 -0.10 -21.56
CA ALA A 24 -19.76 -1.18 -20.82
C ALA A 24 -21.25 -0.86 -20.58
N ALA A 25 -21.55 0.41 -20.25
CA ALA A 25 -22.90 0.92 -20.10
C ALA A 25 -22.95 2.44 -20.34
N ALA A 26 -24.09 2.93 -20.81
CA ALA A 26 -24.46 4.33 -20.77
C ALA A 26 -25.80 4.46 -20.05
N TRP A 27 -25.91 5.43 -19.13
CA TRP A 27 -27.11 5.61 -18.32
C TRP A 27 -27.36 7.08 -18.02
N ARG A 28 -28.54 7.38 -17.48
CA ARG A 28 -28.91 8.69 -16.97
C ARG A 28 -29.08 8.61 -15.45
N GLY A 29 -28.45 9.55 -14.71
CA GLY A 29 -28.54 9.55 -13.24
C GLY A 29 -27.43 10.31 -12.57
N LYS A 30 -26.95 9.79 -11.44
CA LYS A 30 -25.99 10.45 -10.54
C LYS A 30 -24.57 9.87 -10.57
N GLY A 31 -24.20 9.15 -11.61
CA GLY A 31 -22.94 8.44 -11.67
C GLY A 31 -23.11 6.99 -11.24
N VAL A 32 -22.28 6.50 -10.33
CA VAL A 32 -22.34 5.15 -9.79
C VAL A 32 -22.70 5.13 -8.32
N THR A 33 -23.20 3.99 -7.85
CA THR A 33 -23.56 3.82 -6.43
C THR A 33 -22.32 4.02 -5.54
N PRO A 34 -22.38 4.87 -4.50
CA PRO A 34 -21.22 5.20 -3.70
C PRO A 34 -20.78 4.09 -2.74
N THR A 35 -21.63 3.09 -2.52
CA THR A 35 -21.44 2.05 -1.50
C THR A 35 -20.32 1.07 -1.80
N ALA A 36 -19.88 0.99 -3.04
CA ALA A 36 -18.77 0.15 -3.48
C ALA A 36 -17.51 0.98 -3.84
N LEU A 37 -17.52 2.28 -3.56
CA LEU A 37 -16.37 3.18 -3.74
C LEU A 37 -15.61 3.37 -2.42
N ALA A 38 -14.32 3.68 -2.50
CA ALA A 38 -13.53 4.02 -1.33
C ALA A 38 -14.02 5.34 -0.69
N PRO A 39 -14.06 5.45 0.64
CA PRO A 39 -13.71 4.43 1.63
C PRO A 39 -14.85 3.49 2.00
N GLY A 40 -16.02 3.62 1.38
CA GLY A 40 -17.24 2.89 1.74
C GLY A 40 -17.13 1.38 1.51
N SER A 41 -16.35 0.94 0.52
CA SER A 41 -16.20 -0.48 0.18
C SER A 41 -15.43 -1.29 1.21
N TYR A 42 -14.57 -0.64 1.99
CA TYR A 42 -13.60 -1.29 2.88
C TYR A 42 -14.20 -2.04 4.05
N HIS A 43 -15.29 -1.56 4.61
CA HIS A 43 -15.79 -1.98 5.90
C HIS A 43 -17.28 -2.24 5.96
N GLN A 44 -17.87 -2.61 4.84
CA GLN A 44 -19.25 -3.05 4.82
C GLN A 44 -19.30 -4.58 4.71
N PRO A 45 -19.06 -5.32 5.81
CA PRO A 45 -19.02 -6.79 5.79
C PRO A 45 -20.33 -7.41 5.34
N ASN A 46 -21.44 -6.67 5.45
CA ASN A 46 -22.78 -7.13 5.05
C ASN A 46 -23.06 -7.01 3.55
N ARG A 47 -22.09 -6.51 2.76
CA ARG A 47 -22.22 -6.33 1.32
C ARG A 47 -21.25 -7.20 0.52
N LYS A 48 -20.87 -8.33 1.06
CA LYS A 48 -20.14 -9.34 0.29
C LYS A 48 -21.12 -10.10 -0.60
N THR A 49 -20.69 -10.39 -1.82
CA THR A 49 -21.37 -11.37 -2.66
C THR A 49 -21.31 -12.75 -2.00
N PRO A 50 -22.10 -13.74 -2.42
CA PRO A 50 -22.00 -15.10 -1.90
C PRO A 50 -20.60 -15.70 -1.96
N ALA A 51 -19.78 -15.30 -2.93
CA ALA A 51 -18.38 -15.71 -3.06
C ALA A 51 -17.41 -14.91 -2.17
N GLY A 52 -17.90 -13.94 -1.39
CA GLY A 52 -17.09 -13.16 -0.45
C GLY A 52 -16.59 -11.82 -0.96
N GLN A 53 -16.73 -11.50 -2.23
CA GLN A 53 -16.43 -10.17 -2.79
C GLN A 53 -17.41 -9.11 -2.27
N LYS A 54 -16.94 -7.88 -2.21
CA LYS A 54 -17.80 -6.72 -1.94
C LYS A 54 -18.60 -6.36 -3.19
N ALA A 55 -19.76 -5.77 -2.99
CA ALA A 55 -20.57 -5.22 -4.08
C ALA A 55 -19.73 -4.26 -4.93
N LEU A 56 -19.81 -4.40 -6.23
CA LEU A 56 -19.17 -3.50 -7.20
C LEU A 56 -20.02 -2.24 -7.40
N PRO A 57 -19.43 -1.12 -7.86
CA PRO A 57 -20.19 0.04 -8.27
C PRO A 57 -21.13 -0.30 -9.43
N GLU A 58 -22.37 0.16 -9.32
CA GLU A 58 -23.39 -0.01 -10.35
C GLU A 58 -23.84 1.35 -10.87
N PRO A 59 -24.37 1.44 -12.11
CA PRO A 59 -25.01 2.65 -12.61
C PRO A 59 -26.10 3.13 -11.64
N ASP A 60 -26.02 4.40 -11.18
CA ASP A 60 -27.07 5.01 -10.35
C ASP A 60 -28.09 5.71 -11.22
N GLY A 61 -28.93 4.90 -11.87
CA GLY A 61 -30.00 5.34 -12.73
C GLY A 61 -30.31 4.42 -13.89
N PRO A 62 -31.36 4.72 -14.69
CA PRO A 62 -31.79 3.88 -15.80
C PRO A 62 -30.73 3.79 -16.91
N VAL A 63 -30.37 2.55 -17.25
CA VAL A 63 -29.43 2.24 -18.32
C VAL A 63 -30.12 2.41 -19.68
N LEU A 64 -29.46 3.07 -20.63
CA LEU A 64 -29.91 3.23 -22.00
C LEU A 64 -29.39 2.13 -22.93
N ILE A 65 -28.12 1.73 -22.70
CA ILE A 65 -27.47 0.65 -23.46
C ILE A 65 -26.41 -0.01 -22.57
N ALA A 66 -26.29 -1.33 -22.67
CA ALA A 66 -25.26 -2.11 -21.99
C ALA A 66 -24.57 -3.08 -22.95
N ASN A 67 -23.29 -3.37 -22.68
CA ASN A 67 -22.47 -4.22 -23.52
C ASN A 67 -21.99 -5.47 -22.77
N GLY A 68 -21.83 -6.58 -23.49
CA GLY A 68 -21.31 -7.85 -22.93
C GLY A 68 -19.79 -7.86 -22.76
N LEU A 69 -19.25 -8.95 -22.17
CA LEU A 69 -17.81 -9.15 -21.96
C LEU A 69 -17.13 -9.65 -23.24
N TYR A 70 -16.83 -8.73 -24.12
CA TYR A 70 -16.06 -8.93 -25.37
C TYR A 70 -15.43 -7.60 -25.79
N PRO A 71 -14.38 -7.59 -26.66
CA PRO A 71 -13.80 -6.34 -27.14
C PRO A 71 -14.82 -5.45 -27.85
N GLY A 72 -14.86 -4.18 -27.49
CA GLY A 72 -15.72 -3.17 -28.10
C GLY A 72 -15.35 -2.87 -29.54
N TRP A 73 -14.10 -3.13 -29.91
CA TRP A 73 -13.58 -3.01 -31.26
C TRP A 73 -12.97 -4.32 -31.72
N GLN A 74 -13.23 -4.67 -32.97
CA GLN A 74 -12.71 -5.89 -33.58
C GLN A 74 -12.35 -5.63 -35.05
N VAL A 75 -11.37 -6.35 -35.59
CA VAL A 75 -10.92 -6.23 -36.97
C VAL A 75 -11.07 -7.60 -37.66
N GLY A 76 -11.53 -7.62 -38.89
CA GLY A 76 -11.69 -8.81 -39.68
C GLY A 76 -13.05 -8.90 -40.37
N GLU A 77 -13.35 -10.05 -40.93
CA GLU A 77 -14.53 -10.25 -41.77
C GLU A 77 -15.85 -10.25 -40.98
N ARG A 78 -15.80 -10.69 -39.74
CA ARG A 78 -16.98 -10.76 -38.83
C ARG A 78 -16.61 -10.37 -37.40
N ALA A 79 -17.58 -9.81 -36.68
CA ALA A 79 -17.48 -9.61 -35.25
C ALA A 79 -17.97 -10.84 -34.48
N VAL A 80 -17.40 -11.09 -33.29
CA VAL A 80 -17.75 -12.19 -32.40
C VAL A 80 -18.09 -11.68 -31.00
N LEU A 81 -19.00 -12.38 -30.31
CA LEU A 81 -19.42 -12.01 -28.95
C LEU A 81 -18.71 -12.87 -27.90
N GLU A 82 -17.37 -12.89 -27.98
CA GLU A 82 -16.50 -13.69 -27.09
C GLU A 82 -15.39 -12.85 -26.49
N ASP A 83 -15.03 -13.15 -25.25
CA ASP A 83 -13.85 -12.59 -24.60
C ASP A 83 -12.63 -13.44 -25.01
N PRO A 84 -11.66 -12.89 -25.80
CA PRO A 84 -10.50 -13.66 -26.26
C PRO A 84 -9.43 -13.84 -25.18
N ARG A 85 -9.56 -13.17 -24.04
CA ARG A 85 -8.56 -13.22 -22.97
C ARG A 85 -8.64 -14.56 -22.23
N ALA A 86 -7.50 -15.02 -21.69
CA ALA A 86 -7.43 -16.25 -20.90
C ALA A 86 -8.50 -16.28 -19.79
N PRO A 87 -9.09 -17.44 -19.50
CA PRO A 87 -10.03 -17.60 -18.40
C PRO A 87 -9.45 -17.08 -17.08
N ALA A 88 -10.30 -16.54 -16.23
CA ALA A 88 -9.92 -16.15 -14.90
C ALA A 88 -9.55 -17.40 -14.05
N PRO A 89 -8.56 -17.30 -13.14
CA PRO A 89 -8.18 -18.41 -12.27
C PRO A 89 -9.22 -18.72 -11.17
N SER A 90 -10.23 -17.89 -11.03
CA SER A 90 -11.31 -18.00 -10.04
C SER A 90 -12.66 -17.77 -10.70
N VAL A 91 -13.74 -18.31 -10.10
CA VAL A 91 -15.13 -18.08 -10.53
C VAL A 91 -15.64 -16.69 -10.17
N GLU A 92 -14.98 -16.00 -9.25
CA GLU A 92 -15.28 -14.62 -8.91
C GLU A 92 -14.81 -13.68 -10.03
N GLU A 93 -15.29 -12.45 -10.00
CA GLU A 93 -14.85 -11.45 -10.95
C GLU A 93 -13.40 -11.08 -10.72
N VAL A 94 -12.53 -11.53 -11.61
CA VAL A 94 -11.09 -11.24 -11.61
C VAL A 94 -10.70 -10.49 -12.87
N GLY A 95 -9.80 -9.53 -12.69
CA GLY A 95 -9.21 -8.82 -13.80
C GLY A 95 -8.35 -9.77 -14.66
N ARG A 96 -8.70 -9.89 -15.92
CA ARG A 96 -7.95 -10.69 -16.90
C ARG A 96 -6.80 -9.92 -17.53
N GLY A 97 -6.78 -8.59 -17.32
CA GLY A 97 -5.88 -7.67 -18.00
C GLY A 97 -6.46 -7.15 -19.32
N PRO A 98 -5.72 -6.29 -20.03
CA PRO A 98 -6.14 -5.76 -21.32
C PRO A 98 -6.17 -6.83 -22.40
N VAL A 99 -6.83 -6.53 -23.51
CA VAL A 99 -6.66 -7.28 -24.77
C VAL A 99 -5.19 -7.23 -25.22
N ALA A 100 -4.80 -8.16 -26.08
CA ALA A 100 -3.45 -8.16 -26.64
C ALA A 100 -3.16 -6.83 -27.37
N ALA A 101 -1.91 -6.37 -27.32
CA ALA A 101 -1.54 -5.05 -27.85
C ALA A 101 -1.74 -4.89 -29.36
N ASP A 102 -1.75 -5.98 -30.10
CA ASP A 102 -2.07 -6.05 -31.54
C ASP A 102 -3.58 -5.97 -31.81
N VAL A 103 -4.42 -6.26 -30.81
CA VAL A 103 -5.88 -6.09 -30.87
C VAL A 103 -6.28 -4.66 -30.57
N GLY A 104 -5.63 -4.05 -29.57
CA GLY A 104 -5.87 -2.67 -29.27
C GLY A 104 -5.33 -2.22 -27.91
N ARG A 105 -5.27 -0.91 -27.73
CA ARG A 105 -4.74 -0.30 -26.51
C ARG A 105 -5.44 1.02 -26.21
N PHE A 106 -5.89 1.18 -24.97
CA PHE A 106 -6.30 2.48 -24.47
C PHE A 106 -5.06 3.38 -24.22
N THR A 107 -5.11 4.65 -24.63
CA THR A 107 -3.99 5.57 -24.56
C THR A 107 -4.22 6.74 -23.62
N ALA A 108 -5.36 7.45 -23.73
CA ALA A 108 -5.56 8.63 -22.89
C ALA A 108 -7.04 9.03 -22.75
N VAL A 109 -7.29 9.79 -21.69
CA VAL A 109 -8.42 10.72 -21.60
C VAL A 109 -7.87 12.13 -21.77
N ARG A 110 -8.40 12.88 -22.72
CA ARG A 110 -8.10 14.29 -22.92
C ARG A 110 -9.31 15.11 -22.52
N LEU A 111 -9.11 16.04 -21.58
CA LEU A 111 -10.14 16.94 -21.09
C LEU A 111 -10.15 18.19 -21.98
N THR A 112 -11.33 18.53 -22.46
CA THR A 112 -11.53 19.71 -23.32
C THR A 112 -12.65 20.59 -22.76
N ARG A 113 -12.80 21.78 -23.29
CA ARG A 113 -13.92 22.70 -22.92
C ARG A 113 -15.29 22.09 -23.19
N GLU A 114 -15.38 21.13 -24.10
CA GLU A 114 -16.63 20.50 -24.51
C GLU A 114 -16.81 19.07 -23.95
N GLY A 115 -15.95 18.65 -23.04
CA GLY A 115 -15.99 17.32 -22.39
C GLY A 115 -14.75 16.48 -22.61
N ALA A 116 -14.83 15.20 -22.26
CA ALA A 116 -13.73 14.27 -22.35
C ALA A 116 -13.67 13.58 -23.72
N ILE A 117 -12.47 13.44 -24.25
CA ILE A 117 -12.18 12.62 -25.44
C ILE A 117 -11.36 11.41 -24.98
N LEU A 118 -11.84 10.24 -25.36
CA LEU A 118 -11.11 8.99 -25.19
C LEU A 118 -10.22 8.76 -26.41
N GLU A 119 -8.97 8.41 -26.19
CA GLU A 119 -8.01 8.11 -27.22
C GLU A 119 -7.50 6.68 -27.05
N TYR A 120 -7.51 5.91 -28.10
CA TYR A 120 -7.06 4.53 -28.11
C TYR A 120 -6.66 4.07 -29.52
N ASP A 121 -5.99 2.95 -29.60
CA ASP A 121 -5.57 2.30 -30.82
C ASP A 121 -6.35 0.98 -31.00
N VAL A 122 -6.75 0.69 -32.24
CA VAL A 122 -7.40 -0.54 -32.63
C VAL A 122 -6.59 -1.17 -33.76
N ALA A 123 -5.84 -2.22 -33.46
CA ALA A 123 -4.98 -2.93 -34.43
C ALA A 123 -4.07 -1.97 -35.25
N GLY A 124 -3.44 -1.00 -34.59
CA GLY A 124 -2.56 0.00 -35.22
C GLY A 124 -3.31 1.21 -35.79
N THR A 125 -4.64 1.25 -35.69
CA THR A 125 -5.46 2.36 -36.16
C THR A 125 -5.84 3.28 -35.01
N PRO A 126 -5.46 4.57 -35.00
CA PRO A 126 -5.85 5.51 -33.93
C PRO A 126 -7.35 5.82 -34.01
N VAL A 127 -7.97 5.88 -32.84
CA VAL A 127 -9.36 6.22 -32.66
C VAL A 127 -9.48 7.30 -31.59
N GLN A 128 -10.27 8.33 -31.88
CA GLN A 128 -10.76 9.31 -30.90
C GLN A 128 -12.27 9.16 -30.78
N GLU A 129 -12.73 9.14 -29.52
CA GLU A 129 -14.15 9.03 -29.19
C GLU A 129 -14.56 10.15 -28.24
N TRP A 130 -15.52 10.97 -28.66
CA TRP A 130 -16.10 12.05 -27.86
C TRP A 130 -17.54 11.73 -27.52
N ILE A 131 -17.83 11.62 -26.22
CA ILE A 131 -19.14 11.19 -25.73
C ILE A 131 -19.85 12.39 -25.08
N THR A 132 -21.07 12.67 -25.51
CA THR A 132 -21.89 13.78 -24.98
C THR A 132 -23.37 13.40 -24.86
N GLY A 133 -24.09 14.06 -23.98
CA GLY A 133 -25.54 14.17 -24.08
C GLY A 133 -25.97 15.07 -25.25
N ALA A 134 -27.25 15.21 -25.46
CA ALA A 134 -27.84 16.18 -26.37
C ALA A 134 -28.59 17.25 -25.58
N THR A 135 -28.26 18.54 -25.78
CA THR A 135 -28.85 19.64 -25.02
C THR A 135 -30.39 19.64 -25.13
N GLY A 136 -31.04 19.67 -23.98
CA GLY A 136 -32.48 19.60 -23.88
C GLY A 136 -33.13 18.25 -24.21
N ARG A 137 -32.32 17.21 -24.44
CA ARG A 137 -32.76 15.85 -24.73
C ARG A 137 -32.12 14.87 -23.71
N PRO A 138 -32.71 14.75 -22.51
CA PRO A 138 -32.18 13.90 -21.45
C PRO A 138 -32.30 12.38 -21.71
N ASP A 139 -32.83 12.02 -22.84
CA ASP A 139 -33.05 10.69 -23.36
C ASP A 139 -32.01 10.28 -24.41
N VAL A 140 -30.98 11.13 -24.70
CA VAL A 140 -30.04 10.95 -25.82
C VAL A 140 -28.58 10.98 -25.36
N VAL A 141 -27.82 9.95 -25.70
CA VAL A 141 -26.35 9.91 -25.61
C VAL A 141 -25.77 9.80 -27.01
N ILE A 142 -24.80 10.65 -27.34
CA ILE A 142 -24.15 10.68 -28.65
C ILE A 142 -22.65 10.35 -28.49
N ARG A 143 -22.19 9.36 -29.21
CA ARG A 143 -20.78 8.97 -29.33
C ARG A 143 -20.29 9.39 -30.71
N ARG A 144 -19.29 10.27 -30.76
CA ARG A 144 -18.69 10.76 -32.01
C ARG A 144 -17.30 10.16 -32.14
N PHE A 145 -16.98 9.71 -33.32
CA PHE A 145 -15.72 9.02 -33.61
C PHE A 145 -14.95 9.72 -34.74
N GLU A 146 -13.65 9.74 -34.56
CA GLU A 146 -12.68 9.94 -35.63
C GLU A 146 -11.74 8.72 -35.64
N ILE A 147 -11.74 7.97 -36.73
CA ILE A 147 -10.94 6.77 -36.93
C ILE A 147 -9.94 7.00 -38.03
N GLY A 148 -8.66 6.65 -37.83
CA GLY A 148 -7.62 6.69 -38.85
C GLY A 148 -7.87 5.75 -40.03
N ALA A 149 -7.01 5.79 -41.06
CA ALA A 149 -7.09 4.86 -42.18
C ALA A 149 -6.94 3.41 -41.71
N THR A 150 -7.70 2.49 -42.32
CA THR A 150 -7.61 1.05 -42.03
C THR A 150 -7.73 0.24 -43.31
N THR A 151 -6.89 -0.80 -43.43
CA THR A 151 -6.86 -1.72 -44.58
C THR A 151 -7.85 -2.86 -44.44
N GLN A 152 -8.48 -3.04 -43.30
CA GLN A 152 -9.42 -4.13 -43.00
C GLN A 152 -10.76 -3.56 -42.50
N THR A 153 -11.81 -4.37 -42.64
CA THR A 153 -13.09 -4.07 -42.02
C THR A 153 -12.94 -4.05 -40.52
N THR A 154 -13.46 -3.00 -39.89
CA THR A 154 -13.44 -2.80 -38.45
C THR A 154 -14.88 -2.78 -37.92
N TRP A 155 -15.09 -3.37 -36.76
CA TRP A 155 -16.40 -3.48 -36.12
C TRP A 155 -16.38 -2.76 -34.78
N LEU A 156 -17.36 -1.89 -34.55
CA LEU A 156 -17.63 -1.30 -33.24
C LEU A 156 -18.88 -1.94 -32.65
N LEU A 157 -18.73 -2.65 -31.53
CA LEU A 157 -19.80 -3.32 -30.81
C LEU A 157 -20.39 -2.33 -29.77
N LEU A 158 -21.61 -1.90 -30.02
CA LEU A 158 -22.27 -0.87 -29.20
C LEU A 158 -22.95 -1.44 -27.96
N GLY A 159 -23.44 -2.67 -28.04
CA GLY A 159 -24.18 -3.34 -26.97
C GLY A 159 -25.66 -3.57 -27.30
N VAL A 160 -26.40 -3.88 -26.24
CA VAL A 160 -27.86 -4.14 -26.29
C VAL A 160 -28.60 -2.91 -25.75
N PRO A 161 -29.39 -2.21 -26.57
CA PRO A 161 -30.23 -1.13 -26.09
C PRO A 161 -31.25 -1.64 -25.05
N ALA A 162 -31.58 -0.82 -24.06
CA ALA A 162 -32.66 -1.10 -23.12
C ALA A 162 -34.03 -1.14 -23.84
N PRO A 163 -35.04 -1.78 -23.27
CA PRO A 163 -36.38 -1.79 -23.83
C PRO A 163 -36.89 -0.35 -24.12
N GLY A 164 -37.31 -0.11 -25.35
CA GLY A 164 -37.71 1.22 -25.81
C GLY A 164 -36.60 2.18 -26.21
N ALA A 165 -35.33 1.78 -26.07
CA ALA A 165 -34.20 2.55 -26.60
C ALA A 165 -33.81 2.06 -27.99
N GLU A 166 -33.41 3.00 -28.83
CA GLU A 166 -32.99 2.80 -30.22
C GLU A 166 -31.58 3.34 -30.45
N VAL A 167 -30.98 2.90 -31.53
CA VAL A 167 -29.67 3.37 -31.99
C VAL A 167 -29.78 3.90 -33.41
N SER A 168 -29.17 5.07 -33.65
CA SER A 168 -29.06 5.65 -35.00
C SER A 168 -27.62 6.00 -35.34
N LEU A 169 -27.28 5.97 -36.63
CA LEU A 169 -25.93 6.23 -37.13
C LEU A 169 -25.95 7.40 -38.09
N ALA A 170 -25.07 8.38 -37.89
CA ALA A 170 -24.72 9.39 -38.86
C ALA A 170 -23.34 9.14 -39.44
N ALA A 171 -23.23 9.02 -40.72
CA ALA A 171 -21.97 8.82 -41.43
C ALA A 171 -22.06 9.38 -42.83
N ALA A 172 -20.94 9.90 -43.38
CA ALA A 172 -20.90 10.51 -44.73
C ALA A 172 -19.95 9.75 -45.67
N GLY A 173 -20.12 9.95 -46.96
CA GLY A 173 -19.25 9.48 -48.04
C GLY A 173 -19.59 8.08 -48.59
N ALA A 174 -18.92 7.70 -49.70
CA ALA A 174 -18.92 6.35 -50.22
C ALA A 174 -18.21 5.43 -49.22
N GLN A 175 -18.56 4.15 -49.14
CA GLN A 175 -18.02 3.20 -48.15
C GLN A 175 -18.23 3.67 -46.69
N ARG A 176 -19.37 4.30 -46.43
CA ARG A 176 -19.75 4.79 -45.11
C ARG A 176 -19.92 3.65 -44.11
N PRO A 177 -19.69 3.87 -42.83
CA PRO A 177 -20.08 2.97 -41.74
C PRO A 177 -21.57 2.58 -41.83
N VAL A 178 -21.89 1.32 -41.46
CA VAL A 178 -23.24 0.77 -41.56
C VAL A 178 -23.62 0.21 -40.18
N LEU A 179 -24.81 0.59 -39.71
CA LEU A 179 -25.40 0.02 -38.49
C LEU A 179 -26.01 -1.35 -38.81
N GLU A 180 -25.62 -2.34 -38.09
CA GLU A 180 -26.06 -3.73 -38.24
C GLU A 180 -26.45 -4.31 -36.86
N ARG A 181 -27.05 -5.49 -36.86
CA ARG A 181 -27.41 -6.21 -35.63
C ARG A 181 -26.88 -7.63 -35.69
N LEU A 182 -26.06 -8.01 -34.69
CA LEU A 182 -25.61 -9.38 -34.51
C LEU A 182 -26.62 -10.14 -33.65
N ALA A 183 -26.88 -11.40 -33.99
CA ALA A 183 -27.70 -12.26 -33.14
C ALA A 183 -27.03 -12.44 -31.76
N GLY A 184 -27.82 -12.34 -30.70
CA GLY A 184 -27.35 -12.68 -29.36
C GLY A 184 -27.07 -14.16 -29.24
N ARG A 185 -26.25 -14.54 -28.27
CA ARG A 185 -26.00 -15.95 -27.94
C ARG A 185 -27.17 -16.52 -27.15
N ASP A 186 -27.44 -17.80 -27.33
CA ASP A 186 -28.37 -18.59 -26.51
C ASP A 186 -29.77 -17.93 -26.33
N GLY A 187 -30.26 -17.26 -27.36
CA GLY A 187 -31.56 -16.56 -27.32
C GLY A 187 -31.51 -15.16 -26.68
N ALA A 188 -30.35 -14.67 -26.28
CA ALA A 188 -30.20 -13.31 -25.77
C ALA A 188 -30.53 -12.25 -26.85
N ALA A 189 -30.82 -11.03 -26.38
CA ALA A 189 -31.08 -9.89 -27.26
C ALA A 189 -29.88 -9.61 -28.19
N GLY A 190 -30.16 -9.26 -29.44
CA GLY A 190 -29.13 -8.96 -30.43
C GLY A 190 -28.35 -7.69 -30.11
N VAL A 191 -27.06 -7.72 -30.40
CA VAL A 191 -26.09 -6.63 -30.17
C VAL A 191 -26.09 -5.68 -31.36
N GLN A 192 -26.22 -4.38 -31.12
CA GLN A 192 -26.03 -3.34 -32.12
C GLN A 192 -24.55 -3.17 -32.45
N VAL A 193 -24.19 -3.13 -33.73
CA VAL A 193 -22.80 -2.96 -34.17
C VAL A 193 -22.71 -1.98 -35.35
N VAL A 194 -21.55 -1.32 -35.46
CA VAL A 194 -21.21 -0.53 -36.64
C VAL A 194 -20.12 -1.23 -37.42
N ARG A 195 -20.40 -1.64 -38.66
CA ARG A 195 -19.40 -2.13 -39.58
C ARG A 195 -18.78 -0.97 -40.33
N ILE A 196 -17.46 -0.86 -40.26
CA ILE A 196 -16.67 0.21 -40.86
C ILE A 196 -15.79 -0.44 -41.96
N PRO A 197 -16.09 -0.24 -43.25
CA PRO A 197 -15.28 -0.78 -44.33
C PRO A 197 -13.85 -0.23 -44.31
N ALA A 198 -12.92 -0.95 -44.92
CA ALA A 198 -11.57 -0.46 -45.17
C ALA A 198 -11.60 0.88 -45.89
N HIS A 199 -10.68 1.79 -45.51
CA HIS A 199 -10.62 3.16 -46.06
C HIS A 199 -9.22 3.75 -45.89
N THR A 200 -8.84 4.64 -46.80
CA THR A 200 -7.49 5.19 -46.91
C THR A 200 -7.28 6.54 -46.25
N ALA A 201 -8.35 7.19 -45.78
CA ALA A 201 -8.29 8.48 -45.12
C ALA A 201 -9.09 8.44 -43.82
N ALA A 202 -8.76 9.28 -42.85
CA ALA A 202 -9.50 9.38 -41.59
C ALA A 202 -11.00 9.61 -41.86
N ARG A 203 -11.83 8.98 -41.03
CA ARG A 203 -13.29 9.06 -41.15
C ARG A 203 -13.92 9.53 -39.84
N ARG A 204 -15.01 10.27 -40.02
CA ARG A 204 -15.89 10.69 -38.93
C ARG A 204 -17.24 10.05 -39.07
N PHE A 205 -17.78 9.57 -37.98
CA PHE A 205 -19.15 9.11 -37.82
C PHE A 205 -19.64 9.34 -36.40
N ALA A 206 -20.93 9.25 -36.20
CA ALA A 206 -21.49 9.37 -34.85
C ALA A 206 -22.67 8.42 -34.66
N VAL A 207 -22.82 7.93 -33.45
CA VAL A 207 -23.87 7.01 -33.03
C VAL A 207 -24.68 7.71 -31.93
N ALA A 208 -25.99 7.73 -32.03
CA ALA A 208 -26.87 8.15 -30.94
C ALA A 208 -27.60 6.93 -30.38
N THR A 209 -27.67 6.83 -29.08
CA THR A 209 -28.59 5.94 -28.34
C THR A 209 -29.63 6.81 -27.68
N PHE A 210 -30.93 6.55 -27.91
CA PHE A 210 -32.01 7.43 -27.48
C PHE A 210 -33.30 6.66 -27.21
N THR A 211 -34.23 7.30 -26.51
CA THR A 211 -35.64 6.88 -26.43
C THR A 211 -36.52 7.91 -27.13
N GLY A 212 -37.65 7.47 -27.74
CA GLY A 212 -38.57 8.37 -28.46
C GLY A 212 -38.07 8.78 -29.85
N ALA A 213 -38.21 10.02 -30.23
CA ALA A 213 -37.85 10.49 -31.58
C ALA A 213 -36.34 10.55 -31.83
N ALA A 214 -35.89 10.09 -32.99
CA ALA A 214 -34.48 10.11 -33.37
C ALA A 214 -33.92 11.54 -33.37
N PRO A 215 -32.76 11.77 -32.68
CA PRO A 215 -32.15 13.09 -32.67
C PRO A 215 -31.45 13.39 -34.00
N PRO A 216 -31.38 14.65 -34.43
CA PRO A 216 -30.45 15.04 -35.50
C PRO A 216 -29.00 14.90 -35.03
N ILE A 217 -28.16 14.18 -35.77
CA ILE A 217 -26.76 13.97 -35.41
C ILE A 217 -25.86 14.74 -36.37
N ALA A 218 -25.19 15.77 -35.86
CA ALA A 218 -24.16 16.49 -36.61
C ALA A 218 -22.80 15.79 -36.52
N LEU A 219 -22.13 15.63 -37.65
CA LEU A 219 -20.75 15.19 -37.72
C LEU A 219 -19.83 16.39 -37.40
N ARG A 220 -19.50 16.54 -36.11
CA ARG A 220 -18.60 17.59 -35.63
C ARG A 220 -17.16 17.10 -35.61
N ALA A 221 -16.20 18.01 -35.75
CA ALA A 221 -14.80 17.74 -35.46
C ALA A 221 -14.59 17.50 -33.95
N MET A 222 -13.56 16.76 -33.63
CA MET A 222 -13.15 16.58 -32.21
C MET A 222 -12.77 17.94 -31.63
N PRO A 223 -13.21 18.27 -30.39
CA PRO A 223 -12.74 19.45 -29.69
C PRO A 223 -11.22 19.40 -29.49
N SER A 224 -10.55 20.54 -29.72
CA SER A 224 -9.10 20.62 -29.56
C SER A 224 -8.65 21.48 -28.38
N ALA A 225 -9.46 22.45 -27.97
CA ALA A 225 -9.13 23.39 -26.90
C ALA A 225 -9.13 22.65 -25.54
N PRO A 226 -8.03 22.69 -24.77
CA PRO A 226 -7.97 22.14 -23.43
C PRO A 226 -9.09 22.66 -22.53
N ALA A 227 -9.42 21.93 -21.47
CA ALA A 227 -10.37 22.39 -20.47
C ALA A 227 -9.81 23.65 -19.77
N ALA A 228 -10.68 24.58 -19.45
CA ALA A 228 -10.26 25.67 -18.56
C ALA A 228 -9.99 25.14 -17.15
N PRO A 229 -9.12 25.80 -16.37
CA PRO A 229 -8.84 25.38 -14.99
C PRO A 229 -10.12 25.24 -14.17
N ARG A 230 -10.29 24.08 -13.58
CA ARG A 230 -11.45 23.75 -12.73
C ARG A 230 -11.21 24.13 -11.29
N TRP A 231 -9.93 24.22 -10.91
CA TRP A 231 -9.49 24.49 -9.54
C TRP A 231 -8.36 25.53 -9.49
N PRO A 232 -8.58 26.78 -10.00
CA PRO A 232 -7.52 27.76 -10.16
C PRO A 232 -6.99 28.32 -8.84
N GLN A 233 -7.66 28.02 -7.71
CA GLN A 233 -7.29 28.54 -6.40
C GLN A 233 -6.03 27.85 -5.89
N VAL A 234 -5.09 28.63 -5.37
CA VAL A 234 -3.95 28.18 -4.60
C VAL A 234 -4.26 28.34 -3.13
N LEU A 235 -4.18 27.25 -2.38
CA LEU A 235 -4.37 27.26 -0.93
C LEU A 235 -3.02 27.40 -0.24
N THR A 236 -3.00 27.95 0.97
CA THR A 236 -1.77 28.16 1.73
C THR A 236 -1.89 27.59 3.13
N THR A 237 -0.80 26.96 3.58
CA THR A 237 -0.61 26.55 4.98
C THR A 237 0.78 27.00 5.44
N THR A 238 1.05 26.93 6.75
CA THR A 238 2.36 27.34 7.26
C THR A 238 2.98 26.17 8.02
N ILE A 239 4.21 25.81 7.69
CA ILE A 239 4.95 24.76 8.38
C ILE A 239 5.06 25.09 9.85
N ALA A 240 4.76 24.12 10.71
CA ALA A 240 4.97 24.19 12.15
C ALA A 240 6.24 23.42 12.53
N PRO A 241 7.36 24.10 12.76
CA PRO A 241 8.61 23.44 13.12
C PRO A 241 8.52 22.77 14.48
N SER A 242 9.10 21.58 14.59
CA SER A 242 9.27 20.90 15.87
C SER A 242 10.23 21.68 16.77
N THR A 243 9.90 21.75 18.06
CA THR A 243 10.75 22.35 19.11
C THR A 243 11.65 21.33 19.79
N SER A 244 11.57 20.03 19.44
CA SER A 244 12.45 19.00 19.98
C SER A 244 13.92 19.25 19.59
N THR A 245 14.83 18.87 20.47
CA THR A 245 16.30 18.93 20.27
C THR A 245 16.88 17.58 19.83
N ASP A 246 16.02 16.59 19.53
CA ASP A 246 16.46 15.29 19.03
C ASP A 246 17.17 15.42 17.69
N ALA A 247 17.98 14.42 17.34
CA ALA A 247 18.72 14.43 16.07
C ALA A 247 17.78 14.42 14.86
N TYR A 248 16.68 13.69 14.94
CA TYR A 248 15.64 13.64 13.90
C TYR A 248 14.31 14.07 14.49
N VAL A 249 13.77 15.14 13.96
CA VAL A 249 12.49 15.73 14.38
C VAL A 249 11.50 15.72 13.22
N VAL A 250 10.21 15.79 13.51
CA VAL A 250 9.16 15.89 12.50
C VAL A 250 8.53 17.27 12.60
N ASP A 251 8.75 18.10 11.57
CA ASP A 251 8.06 19.37 11.40
C ASP A 251 6.72 19.09 10.72
N ASP A 252 5.63 19.64 11.22
CA ASP A 252 4.31 19.47 10.62
C ASP A 252 4.11 20.37 9.39
N VAL A 253 3.65 19.81 8.28
CA VAL A 253 3.20 20.53 7.09
C VAL A 253 1.67 20.40 7.04
N PRO A 254 0.91 21.38 7.55
CA PRO A 254 -0.53 21.27 7.65
C PRO A 254 -1.18 21.07 6.29
N LEU A 255 -2.11 20.12 6.22
CA LEU A 255 -2.85 19.79 5.01
C LEU A 255 -3.96 20.84 4.75
N PRO A 256 -4.30 21.16 3.49
CA PRO A 256 -5.37 22.09 3.15
C PRO A 256 -6.75 21.41 3.27
N VAL A 257 -7.10 20.97 4.49
CA VAL A 257 -8.36 20.26 4.77
C VAL A 257 -9.58 21.16 4.57
N GLU A 258 -9.45 22.43 4.88
CA GLU A 258 -10.45 23.44 4.56
C GLU A 258 -10.20 23.93 3.13
N ASN A 259 -10.95 23.40 2.20
CA ASN A 259 -10.82 23.74 0.79
C ASN A 259 -12.19 24.01 0.12
N PRO A 260 -12.25 24.87 -0.92
CA PRO A 260 -13.53 25.29 -1.54
C PRO A 260 -14.26 24.13 -2.23
N TRP A 261 -13.57 23.05 -2.53
CA TRP A 261 -14.14 21.88 -3.21
C TRP A 261 -14.66 20.83 -2.24
N LYS A 262 -14.54 21.03 -0.91
CA LYS A 262 -14.93 20.09 0.15
C LYS A 262 -14.35 18.68 -0.08
N ARG A 263 -13.12 18.65 -0.56
CA ARG A 263 -12.38 17.38 -0.77
C ARG A 263 -11.68 16.97 0.50
N ALA A 264 -11.75 15.67 0.80
CA ALA A 264 -10.85 15.08 1.77
C ALA A 264 -9.41 15.11 1.22
N VAL A 265 -8.44 15.40 2.09
CA VAL A 265 -7.01 15.46 1.73
C VAL A 265 -6.28 14.41 2.55
N ARG A 266 -6.42 13.16 2.15
CA ARG A 266 -5.75 12.00 2.77
C ARG A 266 -4.53 11.65 1.94
N VAL A 267 -3.43 12.39 2.19
CA VAL A 267 -2.17 12.21 1.47
C VAL A 267 -1.56 10.84 1.75
N SER A 268 -1.16 10.12 0.71
CA SER A 268 -0.62 8.76 0.79
C SER A 268 0.84 8.65 0.34
N ASP A 269 1.31 9.52 -0.52
CA ASP A 269 2.69 9.59 -1.00
C ASP A 269 3.05 11.02 -1.39
N ILE A 270 4.32 11.36 -1.33
CA ILE A 270 4.92 12.58 -1.87
C ILE A 270 6.20 12.23 -2.60
N GLN A 271 6.34 12.73 -3.83
CA GLN A 271 7.56 12.66 -4.63
C GLN A 271 7.87 14.05 -5.17
N PHE A 272 9.11 14.31 -5.55
CA PHE A 272 9.55 15.65 -5.89
C PHE A 272 9.95 15.78 -7.36
N LEU A 273 9.60 16.91 -7.95
CA LEU A 273 10.21 17.43 -9.18
C LEU A 273 11.60 18.00 -8.87
N ALA A 274 12.41 18.21 -9.89
CA ALA A 274 13.80 18.69 -9.72
C ALA A 274 13.89 20.08 -9.07
N ASP A 275 12.83 20.90 -9.20
CA ASP A 275 12.74 22.23 -8.58
C ASP A 275 12.28 22.20 -7.10
N GLY A 276 12.17 21.03 -6.49
CA GLY A 276 11.68 20.86 -5.13
C GLY A 276 10.16 20.97 -4.97
N THR A 277 9.42 21.11 -6.06
CA THR A 277 7.96 21.03 -6.02
C THR A 277 7.53 19.61 -5.66
N GLY A 278 6.82 19.43 -4.55
CA GLY A 278 6.23 18.14 -4.17
C GLY A 278 4.98 17.84 -4.98
N ALA A 279 4.87 16.61 -5.48
CA ALA A 279 3.63 16.05 -5.99
C ALA A 279 3.08 15.10 -4.94
N CYS A 280 1.91 15.43 -4.36
CA CYS A 280 1.22 14.62 -3.36
C CYS A 280 0.03 13.93 -4.01
N VAL A 281 -0.11 12.62 -3.79
CA VAL A 281 -1.32 11.87 -4.17
C VAL A 281 -2.17 11.59 -2.94
N THR A 282 -3.50 11.57 -3.14
CA THR A 282 -4.47 11.27 -2.06
C THR A 282 -5.27 10.02 -2.40
N LEU A 283 -5.64 9.25 -1.38
CA LEU A 283 -6.57 8.11 -1.55
C LEU A 283 -7.88 8.53 -2.24
N ASP A 284 -8.26 9.79 -2.06
CA ASP A 284 -9.50 10.37 -2.60
C ASP A 284 -9.44 10.62 -4.12
N GLY A 285 -8.30 10.31 -4.76
CA GLY A 285 -8.12 10.35 -6.20
C GLY A 285 -7.63 11.68 -6.75
N ASP A 286 -7.05 12.53 -5.91
CA ASP A 286 -6.49 13.81 -6.32
C ASP A 286 -4.95 13.79 -6.30
N VAL A 287 -4.35 14.59 -7.16
CA VAL A 287 -2.93 14.96 -7.09
C VAL A 287 -2.82 16.45 -6.81
N TRP A 288 -1.96 16.80 -5.86
CA TRP A 288 -1.68 18.16 -5.45
C TRP A 288 -0.22 18.51 -5.71
N LEU A 289 0.06 19.67 -6.29
CA LEU A 289 1.40 20.26 -6.34
C LEU A 289 1.60 21.12 -5.11
N VAL A 290 2.77 20.96 -4.46
CA VAL A 290 3.09 21.58 -3.18
C VAL A 290 4.43 22.32 -3.30
N ARG A 291 4.43 23.62 -3.10
CA ARG A 291 5.60 24.48 -3.19
C ARG A 291 5.91 25.16 -1.85
N GLY A 292 7.18 25.54 -1.67
CA GLY A 292 7.62 26.24 -0.46
C GLY A 292 7.97 25.30 0.71
N LEU A 293 8.12 24.04 0.48
CA LEU A 293 8.39 23.01 1.50
C LEU A 293 9.78 23.17 2.15
N ALA A 294 10.78 23.59 1.39
CA ALA A 294 12.16 23.75 1.86
C ALA A 294 12.36 24.98 2.79
N SER A 295 11.42 25.91 2.82
CA SER A 295 11.54 27.15 3.61
C SER A 295 11.16 26.89 5.06
N PRO A 296 12.09 26.99 6.03
CA PRO A 296 11.80 26.86 7.46
C PRO A 296 10.74 27.89 7.91
N GLY A 297 9.62 27.43 8.50
CA GLY A 297 8.49 28.28 8.90
C GLY A 297 7.83 29.01 7.73
N GLY A 298 8.13 28.63 6.49
CA GLY A 298 7.62 29.23 5.27
C GLY A 298 6.17 28.89 4.97
N VAL A 299 5.60 29.68 4.09
CA VAL A 299 4.24 29.44 3.57
C VAL A 299 4.33 28.37 2.48
N VAL A 300 3.53 27.33 2.65
CA VAL A 300 3.40 26.23 1.70
C VAL A 300 2.19 26.49 0.83
N GLN A 301 2.38 26.41 -0.48
CA GLN A 301 1.33 26.61 -1.47
C GLN A 301 0.87 25.26 -2.01
N TRP A 302 -0.44 25.03 -1.99
CA TRP A 302 -1.09 23.82 -2.45
C TRP A 302 -1.95 24.14 -3.68
N ARG A 303 -1.69 23.46 -4.77
CA ARG A 303 -2.49 23.54 -5.99
C ARG A 303 -3.01 22.16 -6.36
N ARG A 304 -4.32 22.06 -6.57
CA ARG A 304 -4.94 20.83 -7.04
C ARG A 304 -4.62 20.66 -8.53
N PHE A 305 -3.87 19.62 -8.88
CA PHE A 305 -3.32 19.40 -10.22
C PHE A 305 -4.18 18.43 -11.04
N ALA A 306 -4.65 17.35 -10.45
CA ALA A 306 -5.45 16.32 -11.11
C ALA A 306 -6.47 15.70 -10.17
N SER A 307 -7.50 15.06 -10.73
CA SER A 307 -8.53 14.34 -9.99
C SER A 307 -9.12 13.22 -10.84
N GLY A 308 -9.89 12.33 -10.23
CA GLY A 308 -10.62 11.25 -10.91
C GLY A 308 -9.84 9.92 -10.94
N LEU A 309 -8.74 9.82 -10.20
CA LEU A 309 -8.00 8.57 -10.01
C LEU A 309 -8.74 7.65 -9.02
N HIS A 310 -8.52 6.34 -9.15
CA HIS A 310 -9.23 5.33 -8.35
C HIS A 310 -8.34 4.75 -7.24
N GLU A 311 -8.51 5.25 -6.02
CA GLU A 311 -7.77 4.81 -4.81
C GLU A 311 -6.23 4.76 -5.01
N PRO A 312 -5.59 5.80 -5.54
CA PRO A 312 -4.15 5.80 -5.67
C PRO A 312 -3.50 5.90 -4.29
N LEU A 313 -2.44 5.13 -4.07
CA LEU A 313 -1.65 5.21 -2.84
C LEU A 313 -0.23 5.74 -3.07
N THR A 314 0.18 5.87 -4.32
CA THR A 314 1.58 6.10 -4.65
C THR A 314 1.74 6.76 -6.01
N LEU A 315 2.83 7.47 -6.17
CA LEU A 315 3.24 8.06 -7.44
C LEU A 315 4.77 7.97 -7.63
N ALA A 316 5.22 8.21 -8.83
CA ALA A 316 6.65 8.34 -9.17
C ALA A 316 6.84 9.47 -10.17
N ILE A 317 8.00 10.12 -10.11
CA ILE A 317 8.42 11.14 -11.07
C ILE A 317 9.45 10.53 -12.03
N ARG A 318 9.24 10.73 -13.33
CA ARG A 318 10.20 10.38 -14.39
C ARG A 318 10.19 11.47 -15.45
N ASP A 319 11.36 12.02 -15.74
CA ASP A 319 11.51 13.10 -16.75
C ASP A 319 10.56 14.28 -16.48
N GLU A 320 10.47 14.71 -15.23
CA GLU A 320 9.57 15.77 -14.73
C GLU A 320 8.07 15.47 -14.98
N GLN A 321 7.72 14.21 -15.24
CA GLN A 321 6.34 13.78 -15.46
C GLN A 321 5.82 12.98 -14.28
N ILE A 322 4.62 13.28 -13.85
CA ILE A 322 3.95 12.62 -12.72
C ILE A 322 3.30 11.32 -13.22
N HIS A 323 3.72 10.20 -12.66
CA HIS A 323 3.14 8.88 -12.92
C HIS A 323 2.43 8.39 -11.65
N VAL A 324 1.13 8.17 -11.71
CA VAL A 324 0.32 7.73 -10.56
C VAL A 324 -0.12 6.30 -10.78
N PHE A 325 0.10 5.45 -9.78
CA PHE A 325 -0.41 4.10 -9.77
C PHE A 325 -1.73 4.05 -9.01
N ASP A 326 -2.79 3.72 -9.73
CA ASP A 326 -4.14 3.53 -9.19
C ASP A 326 -4.68 2.13 -9.54
N ARG A 327 -5.92 1.84 -9.17
CA ARG A 327 -6.52 0.52 -9.47
C ARG A 327 -6.75 0.26 -10.96
N ASN A 328 -6.74 1.28 -11.81
CA ASN A 328 -6.90 1.13 -13.25
C ASN A 328 -5.56 0.88 -13.96
N GLY A 329 -4.45 1.28 -13.37
CA GLY A 329 -3.12 1.13 -13.97
C GLY A 329 -2.15 2.21 -13.52
N VAL A 330 -1.14 2.45 -14.31
CA VAL A 330 -0.21 3.57 -14.13
C VAL A 330 -0.58 4.67 -15.12
N TRP A 331 -0.89 5.84 -14.60
CA TRP A 331 -1.29 7.03 -15.37
C TRP A 331 -0.17 8.04 -15.41
N ARG A 332 0.14 8.59 -16.58
CA ARG A 332 0.94 9.79 -16.73
C ARG A 332 0.02 11.00 -16.85
N LEU A 333 0.19 11.96 -15.96
CA LEU A 333 -0.62 13.17 -15.90
C LEU A 333 0.13 14.31 -16.58
N ARG A 334 -0.53 14.98 -17.50
CA ARG A 334 0.06 16.09 -18.26
C ARG A 334 -0.84 17.32 -18.24
N ASP A 335 -0.22 18.44 -17.97
CA ASP A 335 -0.70 19.78 -18.23
C ASP A 335 -0.17 20.19 -19.61
N THR A 336 -1.02 20.26 -20.63
CA THR A 336 -0.57 20.46 -22.02
C THR A 336 -0.60 21.94 -22.44
N ASP A 337 -1.26 22.81 -21.68
CA ASP A 337 -1.35 24.25 -21.95
C ASP A 337 -0.67 25.13 -20.89
N GLY A 338 -0.13 24.54 -19.83
CA GLY A 338 0.65 25.21 -18.81
C GLY A 338 -0.19 25.96 -17.79
N ASP A 339 -1.48 25.65 -17.68
CA ASP A 339 -2.40 26.33 -16.78
C ASP A 339 -2.33 25.84 -15.33
N GLY A 340 -1.53 24.77 -15.07
CA GLY A 340 -1.27 24.15 -13.75
C GLY A 340 -2.30 23.12 -13.34
N GLU A 341 -3.14 22.63 -14.24
CA GLU A 341 -4.00 21.46 -14.10
C GLU A 341 -3.72 20.45 -15.20
N ALA A 342 -3.78 19.17 -14.86
CA ALA A 342 -3.65 18.12 -15.86
C ALA A 342 -4.92 18.05 -16.72
N ASP A 343 -4.75 18.25 -18.01
CA ASP A 343 -5.82 18.16 -19.01
C ASP A 343 -5.71 16.87 -19.85
N ARG A 344 -4.60 16.14 -19.71
CA ARG A 344 -4.38 14.85 -20.39
C ARG A 344 -3.91 13.79 -19.40
N HIS A 345 -4.73 12.74 -19.25
CA HIS A 345 -4.46 11.56 -18.43
C HIS A 345 -4.12 10.40 -19.38
N GLU A 346 -2.83 10.08 -19.50
CA GLU A 346 -2.37 9.01 -20.38
C GLU A 346 -2.25 7.71 -19.59
N LEU A 347 -2.88 6.65 -20.03
CA LEU A 347 -2.70 5.32 -19.45
C LEU A 347 -1.34 4.78 -19.90
N PHE A 348 -0.32 5.06 -19.08
CA PHE A 348 1.06 4.65 -19.36
C PHE A 348 1.17 3.13 -19.40
N SER A 349 0.57 2.43 -18.42
CA SER A 349 0.55 0.98 -18.39
C SER A 349 -0.67 0.41 -17.69
N ASN A 350 -1.30 -0.55 -18.33
CA ASN A 350 -2.22 -1.51 -17.74
C ASN A 350 -1.80 -2.95 -18.07
N ALA A 351 -0.52 -3.19 -18.40
CA ALA A 351 0.03 -4.46 -18.82
C ALA A 351 0.13 -5.53 -17.70
N PHE A 352 -0.81 -5.52 -16.77
CA PHE A 352 -0.93 -6.46 -15.66
C PHE A 352 -2.41 -6.65 -15.29
N ALA A 353 -2.75 -7.78 -14.66
CA ALA A 353 -4.10 -8.03 -14.17
C ALA A 353 -4.35 -7.30 -12.85
N GLN A 354 -5.57 -6.85 -12.63
CA GLN A 354 -6.09 -6.24 -11.41
C GLN A 354 -7.47 -6.83 -11.14
N THR A 355 -7.74 -7.24 -9.91
CA THR A 355 -9.05 -7.75 -9.51
C THR A 355 -9.91 -6.65 -8.90
N ALA A 356 -11.18 -6.97 -8.61
CA ALA A 356 -12.05 -6.09 -7.84
C ALA A 356 -11.87 -6.26 -6.31
N ASP A 357 -10.95 -7.10 -5.85
CA ASP A 357 -10.67 -7.25 -4.42
C ASP A 357 -10.24 -5.91 -3.83
N THR A 358 -10.94 -5.51 -2.75
CA THR A 358 -10.71 -4.20 -2.13
C THR A 358 -9.33 -4.07 -1.49
N ARG A 359 -8.65 -5.18 -1.22
CA ARG A 359 -7.32 -5.20 -0.61
C ARG A 359 -6.19 -5.47 -1.61
N GLU A 360 -6.50 -5.63 -2.88
CA GLU A 360 -5.50 -5.60 -3.95
C GLU A 360 -5.11 -4.16 -4.27
N PHE A 361 -4.43 -3.52 -3.31
CA PHE A 361 -4.00 -2.14 -3.44
C PHE A 361 -2.95 -1.93 -4.51
N PRO A 362 -2.95 -0.76 -5.17
CA PRO A 362 -1.79 -0.22 -5.87
C PRO A 362 -0.78 0.30 -4.83
N SER A 363 -0.05 -0.63 -4.18
CA SER A 363 0.67 -0.35 -2.93
C SER A 363 1.83 0.62 -3.11
N THR A 364 2.68 0.39 -4.09
CA THR A 364 3.86 1.24 -4.35
C THR A 364 4.26 1.22 -5.81
N ILE A 365 4.73 2.36 -6.34
CA ILE A 365 5.45 2.50 -7.62
C ILE A 365 6.77 3.20 -7.37
N ARG A 366 7.86 2.69 -7.94
CA ARG A 366 9.18 3.35 -7.88
C ARG A 366 9.87 3.24 -9.24
N LEU A 367 10.66 4.25 -9.56
CA LEU A 367 11.45 4.29 -10.79
C LEU A 367 12.71 3.44 -10.64
N GLY A 368 12.98 2.60 -11.63
CA GLY A 368 14.22 1.85 -11.74
C GLY A 368 15.29 2.59 -12.55
N PRO A 369 16.57 2.11 -12.52
CA PRO A 369 17.71 2.81 -13.12
C PRO A 369 17.66 2.92 -14.64
N ASN A 370 16.88 2.07 -15.32
CA ASN A 370 16.80 2.08 -16.78
C ASN A 370 15.47 2.70 -17.29
N GLY A 371 14.79 3.48 -16.46
CA GLY A 371 13.52 4.12 -16.77
C GLY A 371 12.29 3.21 -16.67
N GLU A 372 12.47 1.97 -16.26
CA GLU A 372 11.38 1.05 -15.92
C GLU A 372 10.72 1.45 -14.60
N PHE A 373 9.47 1.04 -14.39
CA PHE A 373 8.83 1.13 -13.09
C PHE A 373 8.75 -0.23 -12.41
N VAL A 374 8.98 -0.24 -11.10
CA VAL A 374 8.67 -1.39 -10.25
C VAL A 374 7.44 -1.06 -9.44
N ILE A 375 6.42 -1.92 -9.51
CA ILE A 375 5.16 -1.77 -8.78
C ILE A 375 4.93 -2.93 -7.84
N ALA A 376 4.29 -2.65 -6.70
CA ALA A 376 3.85 -3.65 -5.75
C ALA A 376 2.33 -3.65 -5.67
N LYS A 377 1.74 -4.84 -5.64
CA LYS A 377 0.29 -5.07 -5.58
C LYS A 377 -0.08 -5.93 -4.39
N GLY A 378 -1.09 -5.52 -3.65
CA GLY A 378 -1.62 -6.30 -2.54
C GLY A 378 -2.25 -7.61 -3.00
N GLY A 379 -2.24 -8.61 -2.11
CA GLY A 379 -2.82 -9.94 -2.34
C GLY A 379 -3.55 -10.48 -1.12
N GLN A 380 -3.89 -9.58 -0.20
CA GLN A 380 -4.38 -9.91 1.11
C GLN A 380 -5.76 -10.58 1.08
N GLU A 381 -5.86 -11.76 1.71
CA GLU A 381 -7.11 -12.43 2.05
C GLU A 381 -8.14 -12.40 0.92
N ALA A 382 -7.64 -12.45 -0.31
CA ALA A 382 -8.48 -12.45 -1.47
C ALA A 382 -9.36 -13.68 -1.45
N THR A 383 -10.65 -13.47 -1.42
CA THR A 383 -11.59 -14.52 -1.83
C THR A 383 -11.46 -14.76 -3.33
N THR A 384 -10.79 -13.85 -4.01
CA THR A 384 -10.50 -13.83 -5.44
C THR A 384 -9.02 -14.04 -5.69
N ILE A 385 -8.65 -15.07 -6.44
CA ILE A 385 -7.27 -15.33 -6.85
C ILE A 385 -7.03 -14.65 -8.20
N GLY A 386 -6.33 -13.53 -8.19
CA GLY A 386 -5.92 -12.84 -9.41
C GLY A 386 -4.53 -13.27 -9.88
N LYS A 387 -4.30 -13.15 -11.18
CA LYS A 387 -3.01 -13.51 -11.80
C LYS A 387 -1.80 -12.80 -11.19
N HIS A 388 -1.99 -11.58 -10.68
CA HIS A 388 -0.92 -10.74 -10.15
C HIS A 388 -1.19 -10.27 -8.73
N ASN A 389 -2.06 -10.95 -7.98
CA ASN A 389 -2.28 -10.67 -6.57
C ASN A 389 -1.00 -10.93 -5.77
N GLY A 390 -0.69 -10.05 -4.82
CA GLY A 390 0.45 -10.22 -3.92
C GLY A 390 1.78 -10.33 -4.66
N SER A 391 2.01 -9.47 -5.65
CA SER A 391 3.21 -9.53 -6.48
C SER A 391 3.93 -8.19 -6.58
N VAL A 392 5.23 -8.28 -6.88
CA VAL A 392 6.06 -7.17 -7.34
C VAL A 392 6.32 -7.37 -8.81
N LEU A 393 5.99 -6.38 -9.62
CA LEU A 393 6.11 -6.41 -11.07
C LEU A 393 7.08 -5.33 -11.55
N ARG A 394 7.86 -5.65 -12.58
CA ARG A 394 8.61 -4.68 -13.37
C ARG A 394 7.81 -4.36 -14.62
N LEU A 395 7.52 -3.08 -14.84
CA LEU A 395 6.94 -2.55 -16.07
C LEU A 395 8.06 -2.09 -16.98
N SER A 396 7.99 -2.44 -18.27
CA SER A 396 8.96 -1.94 -19.25
C SER A 396 8.97 -0.40 -19.30
N ALA A 397 10.09 0.20 -19.74
CA ALA A 397 10.23 1.64 -19.81
C ALA A 397 9.18 2.32 -20.72
N ASP A 398 8.63 1.59 -21.68
CA ASP A 398 7.52 2.05 -22.55
C ASP A 398 6.12 1.70 -21.99
N GLY A 399 6.04 1.02 -20.84
CA GLY A 399 4.80 0.63 -20.19
C GLY A 399 4.01 -0.49 -20.88
N ARG A 400 4.56 -1.12 -21.94
CA ARG A 400 3.82 -2.07 -22.77
C ARG A 400 3.84 -3.49 -22.26
N SER A 401 4.76 -3.82 -21.37
CA SER A 401 4.89 -5.17 -20.82
C SER A 401 5.15 -5.15 -19.32
N SER A 402 4.86 -6.26 -18.66
CA SER A 402 5.19 -6.48 -17.25
C SER A 402 5.82 -7.85 -17.06
N THR A 403 6.74 -7.92 -16.10
CA THR A 403 7.35 -9.18 -15.65
C THR A 403 7.24 -9.31 -14.15
N VAL A 404 6.97 -10.53 -13.66
CA VAL A 404 6.91 -10.80 -12.22
C VAL A 404 8.33 -10.88 -11.66
N LEU A 405 8.69 -9.99 -10.75
CA LEU A 405 9.92 -10.05 -9.97
C LEU A 405 9.75 -10.96 -8.75
N GLY A 406 8.63 -10.82 -8.02
CA GLY A 406 8.35 -11.60 -6.85
C GLY A 406 6.86 -11.79 -6.64
N TYR A 407 6.48 -12.88 -5.96
CA TYR A 407 5.09 -13.21 -5.70
C TYR A 407 4.93 -13.93 -4.35
N GLY A 408 3.70 -14.12 -3.92
CA GLY A 408 3.42 -14.67 -2.60
C GLY A 408 3.68 -13.66 -1.48
N LEU A 409 3.29 -12.43 -1.70
CA LEU A 409 3.33 -11.32 -0.76
C LEU A 409 1.91 -10.93 -0.35
N ARG A 410 1.71 -10.50 0.89
CA ARG A 410 0.39 -10.14 1.40
C ARG A 410 0.01 -8.69 1.08
N GLN A 411 0.85 -7.74 1.51
CA GLN A 411 0.70 -6.30 1.24
C GLN A 411 2.10 -5.68 1.06
N PRO A 412 2.77 -6.00 -0.04
CA PRO A 412 4.13 -5.54 -0.25
C PRO A 412 4.20 -4.03 -0.41
N GLN A 413 5.21 -3.43 0.23
CA GLN A 413 5.60 -2.04 0.09
C GLN A 413 7.09 -1.99 -0.24
N LEU A 414 7.49 -1.25 -1.25
CA LEU A 414 8.84 -1.37 -1.79
C LEU A 414 9.62 -0.05 -1.84
N ALA A 415 10.95 -0.19 -1.97
CA ALA A 415 11.85 0.81 -2.50
C ALA A 415 12.73 0.21 -3.58
N VAL A 416 13.18 1.05 -4.49
CA VAL A 416 14.16 0.71 -5.53
C VAL A 416 15.36 1.61 -5.36
N HIS A 417 16.56 1.03 -5.27
CA HIS A 417 17.79 1.81 -5.25
C HIS A 417 18.04 2.37 -6.66
N PRO A 418 18.08 3.69 -6.85
CA PRO A 418 18.01 4.28 -8.18
C PRO A 418 19.24 4.01 -9.07
N GLN A 419 20.38 3.68 -8.47
CA GLN A 419 21.61 3.40 -9.23
C GLN A 419 21.82 1.90 -9.47
N SER A 420 21.61 1.05 -8.43
CA SER A 420 21.87 -0.38 -8.55
C SER A 420 20.66 -1.19 -9.01
N GLY A 421 19.46 -0.61 -8.93
CA GLY A 421 18.21 -1.34 -9.19
C GLY A 421 17.84 -2.36 -8.12
N LEU A 422 18.53 -2.37 -6.96
CA LEU A 422 18.19 -3.24 -5.84
C LEU A 422 16.77 -2.92 -5.35
N VAL A 423 15.90 -3.91 -5.39
CA VAL A 423 14.53 -3.79 -4.90
C VAL A 423 14.44 -4.39 -3.50
N THR A 424 14.04 -3.57 -2.52
CA THR A 424 13.64 -4.05 -1.20
C THR A 424 12.13 -3.98 -1.06
N ALA A 425 11.55 -4.89 -0.27
CA ALA A 425 10.14 -4.89 0.03
C ALA A 425 9.90 -5.33 1.47
N SER A 426 9.09 -4.58 2.19
CA SER A 426 8.45 -5.07 3.41
C SER A 426 7.14 -5.77 3.06
N ASP A 427 6.72 -6.67 3.94
CA ASP A 427 5.41 -7.28 3.87
C ASP A 427 4.78 -7.35 5.27
N GLN A 428 3.53 -7.71 5.35
CA GLN A 428 2.80 -7.78 6.61
C GLN A 428 2.65 -9.22 7.11
N GLN A 429 2.59 -9.37 8.43
CA GLN A 429 2.20 -10.62 9.05
C GLN A 429 0.87 -11.13 8.48
N GLY A 430 0.73 -12.42 8.30
CA GLY A 430 -0.47 -13.04 7.73
C GLY A 430 -0.40 -14.57 7.73
N HIS A 431 -1.25 -15.20 6.94
CA HIS A 431 -1.20 -16.65 6.73
C HIS A 431 0.16 -17.04 6.14
N TYR A 432 0.86 -17.95 6.78
CA TYR A 432 2.22 -18.38 6.45
C TYR A 432 3.32 -17.30 6.55
N ILE A 433 2.96 -16.06 6.87
CA ILE A 433 3.90 -14.98 7.17
C ILE A 433 3.91 -14.76 8.70
N PRO A 434 4.92 -15.29 9.40
CA PRO A 434 4.87 -15.38 10.86
C PRO A 434 5.03 -14.04 11.59
N SER A 435 5.74 -13.09 11.00
CA SER A 435 5.96 -11.74 11.51
C SER A 435 6.15 -10.79 10.36
N THR A 436 6.59 -9.57 10.60
CA THR A 436 6.84 -8.56 9.55
C THR A 436 8.21 -8.80 8.90
N PRO A 437 8.29 -9.17 7.60
CA PRO A 437 9.55 -9.36 6.92
C PRO A 437 10.01 -8.10 6.18
N LEU A 438 11.32 -7.93 6.04
CA LEU A 438 11.95 -7.05 5.07
C LEU A 438 12.77 -7.91 4.10
N HIS A 439 12.46 -7.85 2.81
CA HIS A 439 13.03 -8.69 1.75
C HIS A 439 13.95 -7.91 0.81
N ILE A 440 14.85 -8.63 0.13
CA ILE A 440 15.32 -8.27 -1.20
C ILE A 440 14.40 -9.00 -2.21
N VAL A 441 13.85 -8.26 -3.14
CA VAL A 441 13.03 -8.85 -4.20
C VAL A 441 13.93 -9.32 -5.33
N ARG A 442 13.83 -10.58 -5.67
CA ARG A 442 14.60 -11.27 -6.72
C ARG A 442 13.67 -11.89 -7.74
N ASP A 443 14.19 -12.03 -8.95
CA ASP A 443 13.44 -12.50 -10.09
C ASP A 443 12.73 -13.84 -9.83
N ARG A 444 11.40 -13.84 -10.04
CA ARG A 444 10.51 -15.00 -9.90
C ARG A 444 10.52 -15.71 -8.54
N GLN A 445 10.91 -15.00 -7.47
CA GLN A 445 11.00 -15.56 -6.13
C GLN A 445 9.64 -15.59 -5.44
N PHE A 446 9.38 -16.68 -4.69
CA PHE A 446 8.22 -16.83 -3.82
C PHE A 446 8.55 -16.40 -2.39
N TYR A 447 7.67 -15.57 -1.76
CA TYR A 447 7.91 -14.95 -0.45
C TYR A 447 7.06 -15.52 0.69
N GLY A 448 6.19 -16.49 0.41
CA GLY A 448 5.57 -17.33 1.43
C GLY A 448 4.11 -17.10 1.74
N PHE A 449 3.52 -15.96 1.35
CA PHE A 449 2.08 -15.76 1.56
C PHE A 449 1.27 -16.63 0.60
N LEU A 450 0.31 -17.35 1.16
CA LEU A 450 -0.77 -17.98 0.41
C LEU A 450 -2.10 -17.58 1.03
N SER A 451 -3.06 -17.31 0.17
CA SER A 451 -4.45 -17.21 0.60
C SER A 451 -4.90 -18.53 1.24
N ASP A 452 -5.72 -18.45 2.28
CA ASP A 452 -6.30 -19.59 2.97
C ASP A 452 -7.24 -20.43 2.08
N ILE A 453 -7.69 -19.87 0.95
CA ILE A 453 -8.50 -20.57 -0.04
C ILE A 453 -7.68 -21.45 -1.00
N LEU A 454 -6.35 -21.33 -1.00
CA LEU A 454 -5.49 -22.18 -1.81
C LEU A 454 -5.19 -23.52 -1.12
N PRO A 455 -5.22 -24.65 -1.86
CA PRO A 455 -4.80 -25.93 -1.32
C PRO A 455 -3.35 -25.89 -0.86
N LYS A 456 -3.05 -26.59 0.23
CA LYS A 456 -1.70 -26.66 0.79
C LYS A 456 -0.67 -27.24 -0.18
N GLU A 457 -1.14 -28.10 -1.08
CA GLU A 457 -0.34 -28.71 -2.16
C GLU A 457 0.10 -27.70 -3.22
N SER A 458 -0.53 -26.55 -3.27
CA SER A 458 -0.16 -25.45 -4.17
C SER A 458 1.03 -24.61 -3.66
N TYR A 459 1.64 -25.00 -2.54
CA TYR A 459 2.74 -24.24 -1.93
C TYR A 459 4.01 -24.36 -2.77
N PRO A 460 4.48 -23.27 -3.42
CA PRO A 460 5.75 -23.28 -4.14
C PRO A 460 6.92 -23.39 -3.13
N ALA A 461 7.94 -24.10 -3.51
CA ALA A 461 9.18 -24.16 -2.72
C ALA A 461 10.38 -23.85 -3.62
N PRO A 462 11.43 -23.25 -3.10
CA PRO A 462 11.63 -22.77 -1.73
C PRO A 462 11.01 -21.39 -1.48
N ILE A 463 10.75 -21.10 -0.19
CA ILE A 463 10.34 -19.76 0.26
C ILE A 463 11.59 -18.91 0.46
N ALA A 464 11.60 -17.70 -0.07
CA ALA A 464 12.69 -16.75 0.14
C ALA A 464 12.79 -16.33 1.62
N ALA A 465 13.99 -16.36 2.17
CA ALA A 465 14.27 -15.80 3.48
C ALA A 465 14.28 -14.26 3.40
N PRO A 466 13.70 -13.53 4.37
CA PRO A 466 13.83 -12.08 4.43
C PRO A 466 15.25 -11.68 4.87
N LEU A 467 15.63 -10.43 4.61
CA LEU A 467 16.82 -9.81 5.19
C LEU A 467 16.78 -9.86 6.72
N THR A 468 15.60 -9.57 7.26
CA THR A 468 15.31 -9.64 8.69
C THR A 468 13.82 -9.76 8.93
N TRP A 469 13.47 -10.37 10.06
CA TRP A 469 12.13 -10.27 10.63
C TRP A 469 12.09 -9.08 11.60
N ILE A 470 10.99 -8.35 11.60
CA ILE A 470 10.67 -7.33 12.58
C ILE A 470 9.51 -7.88 13.41
N PRO A 471 9.63 -7.93 14.76
CA PRO A 471 8.55 -8.46 15.59
C PRO A 471 7.25 -7.67 15.37
N HIS A 472 6.13 -8.38 15.34
CA HIS A 472 4.82 -7.77 15.06
C HIS A 472 4.43 -6.68 16.07
N ASP A 473 4.82 -6.82 17.32
CA ASP A 473 4.62 -5.83 18.38
C ASP A 473 5.53 -4.60 18.25
N VAL A 474 6.55 -4.67 17.41
CA VAL A 474 7.42 -3.55 17.05
C VAL A 474 6.88 -2.84 15.81
N ASN A 475 6.57 -3.58 14.75
CA ASN A 475 6.03 -3.03 13.51
C ASN A 475 4.95 -3.96 12.93
N ALA A 476 3.70 -3.75 13.33
CA ALA A 476 2.58 -4.59 12.90
C ALA A 476 2.20 -4.38 11.43
N SER A 477 2.33 -3.17 10.93
CA SER A 477 1.97 -2.79 9.55
C SER A 477 3.17 -2.08 8.93
N ALA A 478 3.98 -2.84 8.21
CA ALA A 478 5.13 -2.33 7.49
C ALA A 478 4.70 -1.55 6.25
N MET A 479 5.32 -0.40 6.03
CA MET A 479 5.10 0.46 4.88
C MET A 479 6.33 0.53 3.99
N SER A 480 6.40 1.52 3.11
CA SER A 480 7.50 1.64 2.15
C SER A 480 8.85 1.89 2.82
N GLN A 481 9.89 1.79 2.03
CA GLN A 481 11.23 2.18 2.44
C GLN A 481 11.68 3.36 1.58
N VAL A 482 12.65 4.13 2.07
CA VAL A 482 13.24 5.25 1.37
C VAL A 482 14.76 5.11 1.39
N TRP A 483 15.38 5.11 0.21
CA TRP A 483 16.82 5.24 0.06
C TRP A 483 17.20 6.71 0.26
N MET A 484 18.09 6.96 1.22
CA MET A 484 18.51 8.30 1.63
C MET A 484 19.67 8.82 0.75
N LEU A 485 19.51 8.68 -0.58
CA LEU A 485 20.49 9.18 -1.53
C LEU A 485 20.32 10.69 -1.74
N ASP A 486 21.44 11.38 -1.94
CA ASP A 486 21.48 12.83 -2.12
C ASP A 486 20.77 13.60 -1.00
N SER A 487 20.63 12.97 0.17
CA SER A 487 20.02 13.59 1.35
C SER A 487 21.03 14.43 2.14
N ARG A 488 20.51 15.28 3.02
CA ARG A 488 21.26 16.04 4.02
C ARG A 488 20.79 15.66 5.42
N MET A 489 20.72 14.35 5.63
CA MET A 489 20.19 13.75 6.86
C MET A 489 21.30 13.21 7.77
N GLY A 490 22.55 13.61 7.49
CA GLY A 490 23.72 13.27 8.31
C GLY A 490 24.04 11.78 8.33
N PRO A 491 24.20 11.14 9.51
CA PRO A 491 24.66 9.76 9.59
C PRO A 491 23.79 8.70 8.92
N ILE A 492 22.59 9.05 8.46
CA ILE A 492 21.74 8.11 7.71
C ILE A 492 21.80 8.32 6.19
N ASP A 493 22.58 9.30 5.71
CA ASP A 493 22.80 9.50 4.28
C ASP A 493 23.33 8.22 3.62
N ASN A 494 22.88 7.94 2.40
CA ASN A 494 23.15 6.73 1.63
C ASN A 494 22.65 5.42 2.27
N GLY A 495 21.86 5.51 3.34
CA GLY A 495 21.23 4.38 4.00
C GLY A 495 19.82 4.10 3.52
N LEU A 496 19.18 3.16 4.17
CA LEU A 496 17.78 2.79 3.96
C LEU A 496 16.99 3.08 5.22
N VAL A 497 15.86 3.79 5.06
CA VAL A 497 14.87 4.02 6.13
C VAL A 497 13.62 3.21 5.83
N HIS A 498 13.06 2.56 6.85
CA HIS A 498 11.82 1.79 6.77
C HIS A 498 10.72 2.48 7.58
N ILE A 499 9.50 2.48 7.06
CA ILE A 499 8.35 3.18 7.63
C ILE A 499 7.43 2.18 8.35
N GLY A 500 7.09 2.48 9.60
CA GLY A 500 6.15 1.75 10.43
C GLY A 500 4.84 2.52 10.62
N TYR A 501 3.70 1.85 10.36
CA TYR A 501 2.37 2.46 10.35
C TYR A 501 1.62 2.34 11.69
N ASN A 502 1.50 1.12 12.21
CA ASN A 502 0.67 0.82 13.39
C ASN A 502 1.13 1.62 14.60
N ARG A 503 2.44 1.61 14.83
CA ARG A 503 3.16 2.51 15.71
C ARG A 503 3.91 3.47 14.81
N PRO A 504 3.44 4.73 14.70
CA PRO A 504 4.05 5.70 13.79
C PRO A 504 5.54 5.87 14.08
N GLU A 505 6.40 5.33 13.25
CA GLU A 505 7.83 5.22 13.51
C GLU A 505 8.64 5.11 12.22
N LEU A 506 9.84 5.63 12.23
CA LEU A 506 10.86 5.32 11.24
C LEU A 506 11.95 4.45 11.86
N PHE A 507 12.44 3.48 11.07
CA PHE A 507 13.55 2.62 11.41
C PHE A 507 14.73 2.89 10.50
N ARG A 508 15.94 2.97 11.08
CA ARG A 508 17.18 2.83 10.33
C ARG A 508 17.36 1.35 9.99
N VAL A 509 17.56 1.03 8.72
CA VAL A 509 17.86 -0.32 8.25
C VAL A 509 19.37 -0.43 8.03
N LEU A 510 20.00 -1.33 8.75
CA LEU A 510 21.43 -1.58 8.70
C LEU A 510 21.65 -2.84 7.86
N LEU A 511 21.95 -2.64 6.57
CA LEU A 511 22.13 -3.71 5.60
C LEU A 511 23.52 -4.38 5.76
N ASP A 512 23.56 -5.70 5.68
CA ASP A 512 24.77 -6.51 5.63
C ASP A 512 24.63 -7.47 4.43
N LEU A 513 24.95 -6.93 3.24
CA LEU A 513 24.70 -7.59 1.96
C LEU A 513 25.88 -8.45 1.48
N ASP A 514 27.07 -8.28 2.06
CA ASP A 514 28.30 -8.97 1.67
C ASP A 514 28.42 -10.38 2.26
N ARG A 515 27.40 -10.80 3.01
CA ARG A 515 27.31 -12.13 3.59
C ARG A 515 26.88 -13.18 2.57
N PRO A 516 27.24 -14.45 2.75
CA PRO A 516 26.72 -15.54 1.91
C PRO A 516 25.20 -15.57 1.85
N VAL A 517 24.52 -15.24 2.96
CA VAL A 517 23.09 -14.95 3.03
C VAL A 517 22.95 -13.50 3.48
N PRO A 518 22.49 -12.59 2.62
CA PRO A 518 22.25 -11.21 3.00
C PRO A 518 21.32 -11.10 4.20
N GLN A 519 21.64 -10.21 5.12
CA GLN A 519 20.87 -9.98 6.34
C GLN A 519 20.83 -8.49 6.67
N ALA A 520 19.98 -8.12 7.62
CA ALA A 520 19.87 -6.72 8.08
C ALA A 520 19.52 -6.68 9.57
N ALA A 521 19.79 -5.52 10.17
CA ALA A 521 19.21 -5.14 11.45
C ALA A 521 18.34 -3.89 11.30
N VAL A 522 17.32 -3.74 12.14
CA VAL A 522 16.50 -2.55 12.22
C VAL A 522 16.58 -1.95 13.61
N VAL A 523 16.66 -0.63 13.67
CA VAL A 523 16.74 0.17 14.89
C VAL A 523 15.81 1.35 14.77
N SER A 524 15.07 1.69 15.82
CA SER A 524 14.22 2.89 15.86
C SER A 524 15.03 4.14 15.56
N LEU A 525 14.53 4.98 14.66
CA LEU A 525 15.14 6.27 14.30
C LEU A 525 14.38 7.43 14.93
N THR A 526 13.06 7.45 14.81
CA THR A 526 12.17 8.44 15.41
C THR A 526 10.73 7.94 15.48
N THR A 527 10.04 8.28 16.56
CA THR A 527 8.62 8.01 16.82
C THR A 527 7.78 9.28 16.86
N ALA A 528 8.31 10.39 16.32
CA ALA A 528 7.72 11.73 16.48
C ALA A 528 6.50 12.01 15.56
N PHE A 529 5.88 11.00 15.00
CA PHE A 529 4.68 11.15 14.16
C PHE A 529 3.41 11.04 15.00
N ASP A 530 2.46 11.94 14.75
CA ASP A 530 1.11 11.91 15.33
C ASP A 530 0.05 11.39 14.35
N TYR A 531 0.44 11.09 13.11
CA TYR A 531 -0.35 10.44 12.05
C TYR A 531 0.34 9.16 11.57
N PRO A 532 -0.38 8.20 10.96
CA PRO A 532 0.22 6.96 10.49
C PRO A 532 0.96 7.18 9.15
N PRO A 533 2.29 7.08 9.13
CA PRO A 533 3.09 7.33 7.93
C PRO A 533 2.98 6.16 6.94
N LEU A 534 3.02 6.45 5.63
CA LEU A 534 2.87 5.47 4.55
C LEU A 534 4.05 5.47 3.57
N ASN A 535 4.25 6.58 2.87
CA ASN A 535 5.25 6.74 1.83
C ASN A 535 5.92 8.11 1.94
N GLY A 536 7.02 8.25 1.24
CA GLY A 536 7.70 9.53 1.15
C GLY A 536 8.95 9.48 0.31
N SER A 537 9.62 10.62 0.23
CA SER A 537 10.89 10.75 -0.50
C SER A 537 11.72 11.93 0.04
N VAL A 538 12.98 11.99 -0.40
CA VAL A 538 13.90 13.10 -0.11
C VAL A 538 13.61 14.26 -1.06
N ASN A 539 13.47 15.46 -0.53
CA ASN A 539 13.33 16.67 -1.33
C ASN A 539 14.70 17.10 -1.84
N PRO A 540 14.91 17.24 -3.16
CA PRO A 540 16.21 17.65 -3.71
C PRO A 540 16.63 19.06 -3.33
N ASP A 541 15.70 19.95 -2.99
CA ASP A 541 15.97 21.34 -2.62
C ASP A 541 16.62 21.46 -1.22
N ASP A 542 16.07 20.82 -0.20
CA ASP A 542 16.61 20.87 1.17
C ASP A 542 17.33 19.60 1.64
N GLY A 543 17.24 18.51 0.88
CA GLY A 543 17.82 17.22 1.23
C GLY A 543 17.16 16.53 2.43
N GLN A 544 15.99 17.01 2.90
CA GLN A 544 15.28 16.42 4.02
C GLN A 544 14.26 15.39 3.53
N LEU A 545 13.90 14.47 4.42
CA LEU A 545 12.92 13.43 4.14
C LEU A 545 11.50 13.94 4.43
N TYR A 546 10.60 13.80 3.46
CA TYR A 546 9.18 14.10 3.64
C TYR A 546 8.37 12.82 3.63
N ILE A 547 7.46 12.69 4.60
CA ILE A 547 6.62 11.50 4.78
C ILE A 547 5.16 11.92 4.77
N ALA A 548 4.40 11.31 3.90
CA ALA A 548 2.95 11.42 3.83
C ALA A 548 2.28 10.21 4.47
N GLY A 549 1.08 10.37 4.99
CA GLY A 549 0.33 9.25 5.50
C GLY A 549 -1.08 9.59 5.95
N PHE A 550 -1.89 8.57 6.07
CA PHE A 550 -3.26 8.68 6.56
C PHE A 550 -3.74 7.35 7.15
N GLN A 551 -4.74 7.41 8.01
CA GLN A 551 -5.34 6.21 8.58
C GLN A 551 -6.23 5.52 7.54
N ILE A 552 -5.84 4.31 7.16
CA ILE A 552 -6.71 3.41 6.41
C ILE A 552 -7.74 2.84 7.38
N ILE A 553 -9.01 3.06 7.10
CA ILE A 553 -10.12 2.62 7.97
C ILE A 553 -10.02 1.11 8.20
N GLY A 554 -10.02 0.69 9.48
CA GLY A 554 -9.90 -0.72 9.91
C GLY A 554 -8.48 -1.21 10.11
N TRP A 555 -7.48 -0.40 9.79
CA TRP A 555 -6.10 -0.69 10.18
C TRP A 555 -5.82 -0.01 11.53
N GLY A 556 -5.37 -0.81 12.49
CA GLY A 556 -5.03 -0.30 13.81
C GLY A 556 -3.79 0.58 13.79
N THR A 557 -3.86 1.72 14.46
CA THR A 557 -2.71 2.61 14.67
C THR A 557 -2.82 3.30 16.02
N THR A 558 -1.68 3.63 16.62
CA THR A 558 -1.59 4.46 17.83
C THR A 558 -1.56 5.96 17.51
N ALA A 559 -1.59 6.33 16.23
CA ALA A 559 -1.66 7.72 15.81
C ALA A 559 -2.92 8.41 16.31
N THR A 560 -2.79 9.70 16.63
CA THR A 560 -3.88 10.53 17.15
C THR A 560 -4.55 11.37 16.07
N ARG A 561 -3.86 11.60 14.95
CA ARG A 561 -4.34 12.37 13.78
C ARG A 561 -4.59 11.43 12.59
N LEU A 562 -5.63 11.69 11.82
CA LEU A 562 -6.07 10.82 10.73
C LEU A 562 -5.18 10.88 9.48
N ALA A 563 -4.57 12.02 9.19
CA ALA A 563 -3.69 12.21 8.04
C ALA A 563 -2.67 13.31 8.32
N GLY A 564 -1.54 13.26 7.66
CA GLY A 564 -0.48 14.26 7.80
C GLY A 564 0.56 14.20 6.70
N LEU A 565 1.28 15.29 6.58
CA LEU A 565 2.53 15.42 5.86
C LEU A 565 3.56 16.00 6.83
N GLY A 566 4.70 15.34 6.98
CA GLY A 566 5.76 15.78 7.88
C GLY A 566 7.10 15.85 7.17
N ARG A 567 7.87 16.90 7.49
CA ARG A 567 9.28 16.98 7.14
C ARG A 567 10.10 16.40 8.28
N VAL A 568 10.73 15.26 8.02
CA VAL A 568 11.72 14.69 8.94
C VAL A 568 13.02 15.46 8.72
N ARG A 569 13.40 16.25 9.72
CA ARG A 569 14.55 17.15 9.62
C ARG A 569 15.68 16.67 10.53
N TYR A 570 16.88 16.61 9.98
CA TYR A 570 18.10 16.44 10.75
C TYR A 570 18.51 17.78 11.39
N THR A 571 18.60 17.81 12.72
CA THR A 571 18.89 19.03 13.48
C THR A 571 20.39 19.36 13.57
N GLY A 572 21.25 18.44 13.14
CA GLY A 572 22.70 18.51 13.39
C GLY A 572 23.12 17.99 14.77
N ALA A 573 22.16 17.61 15.62
CA ALA A 573 22.47 17.01 16.90
C ALA A 573 23.10 15.62 16.71
N PRO A 574 23.98 15.19 17.63
CA PRO A 574 24.63 13.89 17.54
C PRO A 574 23.65 12.73 17.56
N VAL A 575 23.84 11.81 16.63
CA VAL A 575 22.99 10.63 16.45
C VAL A 575 23.45 9.51 17.36
N THR A 576 22.60 9.06 18.26
CA THR A 576 22.86 7.99 19.22
C THR A 576 22.40 6.61 18.74
N VAL A 577 21.76 6.55 17.57
CA VAL A 577 21.34 5.31 16.92
C VAL A 577 22.58 4.65 16.30
N PRO A 578 22.80 3.33 16.47
CA PRO A 578 23.98 2.67 15.91
C PRO A 578 23.98 2.72 14.38
N ARG A 579 25.16 2.84 13.81
CA ARG A 579 25.39 2.75 12.35
C ARG A 579 25.65 1.32 11.88
N GLN A 580 25.92 0.39 12.81
CA GLN A 580 26.15 -1.01 12.53
C GLN A 580 25.72 -1.86 13.73
N VAL A 581 25.04 -2.95 13.44
CA VAL A 581 24.70 -4.02 14.38
C VAL A 581 25.01 -5.34 13.68
N THR A 582 26.08 -6.02 14.12
CA THR A 582 26.55 -7.22 13.44
C THR A 582 26.65 -8.39 14.43
N PRO A 583 25.75 -9.39 14.30
CA PRO A 583 25.89 -10.64 14.99
C PRO A 583 27.11 -11.42 14.47
N MET A 584 27.93 -11.92 15.40
CA MET A 584 29.13 -12.71 15.16
C MET A 584 29.11 -13.97 16.03
N ARG A 585 30.01 -14.93 15.79
CA ARG A 585 30.00 -16.20 16.53
C ARG A 585 30.23 -16.04 18.04
N GLU A 586 31.02 -15.06 18.41
CA GLU A 586 31.40 -14.78 19.79
C GLU A 586 30.46 -13.77 20.47
N GLY A 587 29.55 -13.09 19.70
CA GLY A 587 28.70 -12.04 20.26
C GLY A 587 28.14 -11.07 19.25
N VAL A 588 27.94 -9.82 19.66
CA VAL A 588 27.36 -8.76 18.81
C VAL A 588 28.24 -7.53 18.83
N LEU A 589 28.58 -7.03 17.65
CA LEU A 589 29.24 -5.75 17.44
C LEU A 589 28.21 -4.64 17.23
N LEU A 590 28.31 -3.58 18.05
CA LEU A 590 27.56 -2.32 17.88
C LEU A 590 28.54 -1.19 17.55
N ARG A 591 28.28 -0.40 16.52
CA ARG A 591 29.04 0.82 16.19
C ARG A 591 28.16 2.06 16.17
N PHE A 592 28.67 3.13 16.73
CA PHE A 592 27.96 4.42 16.82
C PHE A 592 28.76 5.54 16.12
N ASP A 593 28.08 6.62 15.80
CA ASP A 593 28.72 7.84 15.29
C ASP A 593 29.25 8.73 16.43
N VAL A 594 28.71 8.57 17.63
CA VAL A 594 29.17 9.26 18.84
C VAL A 594 30.24 8.44 19.59
N ALA A 595 31.18 9.12 20.24
CA ALA A 595 32.10 8.46 21.16
C ALA A 595 31.37 8.12 22.45
N LEU A 596 31.51 6.88 22.88
CA LEU A 596 30.88 6.34 24.10
C LEU A 596 31.71 6.65 25.35
N ASP A 597 31.08 6.72 26.52
CA ASP A 597 31.79 6.65 27.80
C ASP A 597 32.36 5.22 27.98
N PRO A 598 33.67 5.07 28.02
CA PRO A 598 34.29 3.72 28.05
C PRO A 598 33.87 2.88 29.28
N LYS A 599 33.61 3.54 30.42
CA LYS A 599 33.21 2.85 31.65
C LYS A 599 31.76 2.36 31.53
N ALA A 600 30.85 3.20 31.07
CA ALA A 600 29.46 2.81 30.88
C ALA A 600 29.32 1.76 29.76
N ALA A 601 30.08 1.92 28.67
CA ALA A 601 30.05 0.99 27.56
C ALA A 601 30.70 -0.37 27.87
N ALA A 602 31.65 -0.43 28.80
CA ALA A 602 32.27 -1.68 29.26
C ALA A 602 31.43 -2.43 30.32
N ASP A 603 30.42 -1.80 30.87
CA ASP A 603 29.52 -2.43 31.83
C ASP A 603 28.54 -3.37 31.10
N VAL A 604 28.81 -4.66 31.20
CA VAL A 604 28.00 -5.68 30.54
C VAL A 604 26.56 -5.75 31.07
N ALA A 605 26.27 -5.25 32.25
CA ALA A 605 24.91 -5.16 32.81
C ALA A 605 24.01 -4.18 32.02
N SER A 606 24.65 -3.29 31.27
CA SER A 606 23.95 -2.37 30.38
C SER A 606 23.37 -3.00 29.09
N TYR A 607 23.59 -4.31 28.89
CA TYR A 607 23.17 -4.99 27.66
C TYR A 607 22.30 -6.21 27.96
N THR A 608 21.32 -6.42 27.09
CA THR A 608 20.49 -7.63 27.10
C THR A 608 20.44 -8.24 25.70
N ALA A 609 20.32 -9.56 25.64
CA ALA A 609 20.15 -10.28 24.39
C ALA A 609 19.06 -11.34 24.54
N SER A 610 18.24 -11.52 23.53
CA SER A 610 17.24 -12.58 23.52
C SER A 610 16.99 -13.08 22.08
N THR A 611 16.64 -14.36 21.99
CA THR A 611 16.39 -15.02 20.69
C THR A 611 15.08 -15.78 20.70
N TRP A 612 14.50 -15.94 19.50
CA TRP A 612 13.34 -16.80 19.29
C TRP A 612 13.18 -17.17 17.82
N GLY A 613 12.41 -18.21 17.59
CA GLY A 613 11.96 -18.63 16.28
C GLY A 613 10.48 -18.32 16.04
N TYR A 614 10.07 -18.55 14.82
CA TYR A 614 8.71 -18.48 14.36
C TYR A 614 8.33 -19.72 13.57
N LEU A 615 7.02 -20.04 13.50
CA LEU A 615 6.49 -21.10 12.67
C LEU A 615 5.64 -20.53 11.53
N ARG A 616 5.84 -21.02 10.31
CA ARG A 616 4.97 -20.74 9.19
C ARG A 616 3.80 -21.73 9.21
N THR A 617 2.61 -21.22 9.44
CA THR A 617 1.39 -22.04 9.53
C THR A 617 0.23 -21.36 8.78
N PRO A 618 -0.86 -22.09 8.48
CA PRO A 618 -2.07 -21.48 7.95
C PRO A 618 -2.73 -20.44 8.88
N LYS A 619 -2.34 -20.41 10.14
CA LYS A 619 -2.82 -19.41 11.09
C LYS A 619 -2.20 -18.05 10.79
N TYR A 620 -2.89 -17.00 11.13
CA TYR A 620 -2.39 -15.63 11.01
C TYR A 620 -1.24 -15.39 11.98
N GLY A 621 -0.05 -15.13 11.45
CA GLY A 621 1.15 -14.89 12.23
C GLY A 621 1.66 -16.11 13.02
N SER A 622 2.61 -15.87 13.89
CA SER A 622 3.20 -16.90 14.74
C SER A 622 3.49 -16.37 16.15
N PRO A 623 3.20 -17.13 17.18
CA PRO A 623 3.84 -16.93 18.47
C PRO A 623 5.36 -17.01 18.37
N ARG A 624 6.03 -16.58 19.41
CA ARG A 624 7.48 -16.77 19.58
C ARG A 624 7.76 -18.15 20.16
N TYR A 625 8.81 -18.79 19.67
CA TYR A 625 9.23 -20.12 20.15
C TYR A 625 10.70 -20.11 20.54
N ARG A 626 10.99 -20.76 21.67
CA ARG A 626 12.35 -21.02 22.12
C ARG A 626 13.05 -22.04 21.21
N ALA A 627 14.36 -22.19 21.38
CA ALA A 627 15.14 -23.15 20.64
C ALA A 627 14.71 -24.63 20.90
N ASP A 628 14.09 -24.92 22.03
CA ASP A 628 13.52 -26.23 22.37
C ASP A 628 12.10 -26.45 21.76
N GLY A 629 11.57 -25.49 21.05
CA GLY A 629 10.25 -25.54 20.41
C GLY A 629 9.10 -25.17 21.34
N THR A 630 9.34 -24.81 22.61
CA THR A 630 8.31 -24.33 23.51
C THR A 630 7.98 -22.86 23.25
N ALA A 631 6.75 -22.44 23.56
CA ALA A 631 6.37 -21.04 23.42
C ALA A 631 7.18 -20.15 24.37
N GLY A 632 7.71 -19.03 23.83
CA GLY A 632 8.49 -18.09 24.63
C GLY A 632 9.72 -17.55 23.91
N VAL A 633 10.63 -17.00 24.69
CA VAL A 633 11.84 -16.31 24.25
C VAL A 633 13.01 -16.87 25.07
N ASP A 634 14.13 -17.17 24.42
CA ASP A 634 15.37 -17.52 25.10
C ASP A 634 16.11 -16.24 25.48
N THR A 635 16.42 -16.08 26.78
CA THR A 635 17.29 -15.02 27.25
C THR A 635 18.71 -15.48 27.16
N LEU A 636 19.55 -14.76 26.41
CA LEU A 636 20.99 -15.00 26.34
C LEU A 636 21.68 -14.07 27.33
N VAL A 637 22.68 -14.63 28.08
CA VAL A 637 23.41 -13.86 29.09
C VAL A 637 24.69 -13.29 28.48
N PRO A 638 24.82 -11.97 28.31
CA PRO A 638 26.06 -11.33 27.86
C PRO A 638 27.21 -11.62 28.84
N GLY A 639 28.36 -12.05 28.33
CA GLY A 639 29.52 -12.38 29.14
C GLY A 639 30.34 -11.15 29.51
N ARG A 640 30.88 -10.44 28.52
CA ARG A 640 31.70 -9.23 28.68
C ARG A 640 31.39 -8.21 27.57
N ALA A 641 31.71 -6.96 27.84
CA ALA A 641 31.66 -5.88 26.86
C ALA A 641 33.06 -5.27 26.66
N TYR A 642 33.51 -5.22 25.42
CA TYR A 642 34.78 -4.64 24.99
C TYR A 642 34.51 -3.35 24.24
N VAL A 643 35.32 -2.31 24.52
CA VAL A 643 35.20 -1.01 23.86
C VAL A 643 36.35 -0.83 22.90
N SER A 644 36.07 -0.34 21.67
CA SER A 644 37.11 -0.06 20.67
C SER A 644 38.03 1.08 21.11
N ALA A 645 39.21 1.18 20.49
CA ALA A 645 40.20 2.18 20.84
C ALA A 645 39.70 3.63 20.65
N ASP A 646 38.83 3.87 19.64
CA ASP A 646 38.17 5.15 19.37
C ASP A 646 36.92 5.40 20.22
N ALA A 647 36.56 4.46 21.07
CA ALA A 647 35.35 4.42 21.88
C ALA A 647 34.05 4.62 21.10
N ARG A 648 34.01 4.22 19.81
CA ARG A 648 32.81 4.30 18.96
C ARG A 648 32.18 2.93 18.68
N ALA A 649 32.78 1.86 19.18
CA ALA A 649 32.21 0.52 19.05
C ALA A 649 32.29 -0.23 20.37
N VAL A 650 31.32 -1.13 20.54
CA VAL A 650 31.27 -2.10 21.62
C VAL A 650 31.08 -3.49 21.01
N PHE A 651 31.90 -4.45 21.46
CA PHE A 651 31.69 -5.85 21.21
C PHE A 651 31.20 -6.53 22.49
N ILE A 652 30.01 -7.12 22.42
CA ILE A 652 29.36 -7.76 23.56
C ILE A 652 29.44 -9.27 23.31
N THR A 653 30.14 -10.00 24.17
CA THR A 653 30.21 -11.46 24.05
C THR A 653 28.85 -12.08 24.42
N VAL A 654 28.40 -13.00 23.60
CA VAL A 654 27.18 -13.78 23.80
C VAL A 654 27.49 -15.24 23.46
N PRO A 655 28.03 -16.01 24.40
CA PRO A 655 28.62 -17.34 24.15
C PRO A 655 27.66 -18.36 23.53
N ASP A 656 26.36 -18.18 23.72
CA ASP A 656 25.34 -19.12 23.25
C ASP A 656 24.63 -18.64 21.94
N LEU A 657 25.14 -17.59 21.31
CA LEU A 657 24.56 -17.08 20.08
C LEU A 657 24.73 -18.08 18.94
N LYS A 658 23.61 -18.39 18.28
CA LYS A 658 23.51 -19.28 17.12
C LYS A 658 22.69 -18.59 16.02
N PRO A 659 22.79 -19.03 14.76
CA PRO A 659 21.85 -18.65 13.75
C PRO A 659 20.40 -18.89 14.21
N VAL A 660 19.56 -17.89 14.07
CA VAL A 660 18.18 -17.89 14.59
C VAL A 660 17.31 -16.94 13.76
N MET A 661 16.00 -17.15 13.78
CA MET A 661 15.08 -16.28 13.02
C MET A 661 14.98 -14.86 13.59
N GLN A 662 15.16 -14.70 14.91
CA GLN A 662 15.10 -13.38 15.53
C GLN A 662 16.08 -13.27 16.68
N LEU A 663 16.94 -12.28 16.61
CA LEU A 663 17.78 -11.80 17.69
C LEU A 663 17.35 -10.37 18.05
N LYS A 664 17.11 -10.13 19.32
CA LYS A 664 16.97 -8.79 19.91
C LYS A 664 18.20 -8.51 20.77
N VAL A 665 18.82 -7.36 20.57
CA VAL A 665 19.86 -6.81 21.46
C VAL A 665 19.42 -5.44 21.92
N ALA A 666 19.49 -5.17 23.23
CA ALA A 666 19.19 -3.87 23.78
C ALA A 666 20.35 -3.36 24.61
N TRP A 667 20.50 -2.05 24.73
CA TRP A 667 21.57 -1.37 25.45
C TRP A 667 21.04 -0.12 26.16
N THR A 668 21.67 0.21 27.29
CA THR A 668 21.44 1.44 28.05
C THR A 668 22.79 1.95 28.55
N ILE A 669 23.46 2.71 27.70
CA ILE A 669 24.83 3.24 27.93
C ILE A 669 24.81 4.77 27.79
N ARG A 670 26.00 5.40 27.80
CA ARG A 670 26.15 6.85 27.65
C ARG A 670 27.22 7.19 26.63
N ALA A 671 27.05 8.30 25.96
CA ALA A 671 28.11 8.97 25.22
C ALA A 671 29.10 9.64 26.17
N ARG A 672 30.31 9.95 25.69
CA ARG A 672 31.37 10.61 26.46
C ARG A 672 30.96 11.98 27.03
N ASP A 673 30.05 12.66 26.39
CA ASP A 673 29.45 13.93 26.85
C ASP A 673 28.31 13.75 27.87
N GLY A 674 28.08 12.53 28.33
CA GLY A 674 27.05 12.19 29.33
C GLY A 674 25.66 11.92 28.77
N ARG A 675 25.45 12.14 27.48
CA ARG A 675 24.15 11.91 26.81
C ARG A 675 23.75 10.43 26.88
N PRO A 676 22.47 10.09 27.14
CA PRO A 676 22.02 8.72 27.11
C PRO A 676 22.11 8.14 25.68
N VAL A 677 22.59 6.92 25.57
CA VAL A 677 22.62 6.10 24.36
C VAL A 677 21.91 4.81 24.70
N ALA A 678 20.61 4.78 24.47
CA ALA A 678 19.77 3.63 24.75
C ALA A 678 18.97 3.24 23.51
N GLY A 679 18.69 1.96 23.36
CA GLY A 679 17.90 1.46 22.25
C GLY A 679 17.90 -0.06 22.18
N GLU A 680 17.24 -0.54 21.13
CA GLU A 680 17.18 -1.96 20.80
C GLU A 680 17.27 -2.17 19.31
N ALA A 681 17.88 -3.28 18.92
CA ALA A 681 18.00 -3.71 17.53
C ALA A 681 17.37 -5.08 17.34
N TYR A 682 16.76 -5.26 16.20
CA TYR A 682 16.18 -6.53 15.78
C TYR A 682 16.86 -6.99 14.50
N THR A 683 17.32 -8.24 14.48
CA THR A 683 18.04 -8.80 13.33
C THR A 683 17.76 -10.30 13.19
N THR A 684 17.98 -10.82 11.99
CA THR A 684 17.91 -12.26 11.69
C THR A 684 19.29 -12.76 11.30
N PRO A 685 20.08 -13.28 12.24
CA PRO A 685 21.41 -13.79 11.95
C PRO A 685 21.35 -15.18 11.30
N TYR A 686 21.31 -15.22 9.97
CA TYR A 686 21.37 -16.48 9.21
C TYR A 686 22.78 -17.08 9.23
N THR A 687 23.79 -16.24 9.19
CA THR A 687 25.20 -16.61 9.22
C THR A 687 25.94 -15.75 10.22
N LEU A 688 26.91 -16.36 10.92
CA LEU A 688 27.76 -15.72 11.90
C LEU A 688 29.21 -15.79 11.43
N THR A 689 29.88 -14.65 11.32
CA THR A 689 31.34 -14.59 11.08
C THR A 689 32.10 -14.59 12.39
N THR A 690 33.39 -14.95 12.38
CA THR A 690 34.25 -14.85 13.56
C THR A 690 34.64 -13.38 13.79
N PHE A 691 34.63 -12.95 15.04
CA PHE A 691 35.09 -11.64 15.44
C PHE A 691 36.62 -11.54 15.37
N ASN A 692 37.12 -10.54 14.64
CA ASN A 692 38.55 -10.25 14.60
C ASN A 692 38.80 -8.90 15.31
N PRO A 693 39.32 -8.90 16.55
CA PRO A 693 39.47 -7.67 17.33
C PRO A 693 40.33 -6.62 16.65
N ARG A 694 41.43 -7.00 15.99
CA ARG A 694 42.34 -6.05 15.32
C ARG A 694 41.64 -5.39 14.11
N ALA A 695 40.96 -6.20 13.28
CA ALA A 695 40.27 -5.70 12.10
C ALA A 695 39.10 -4.78 12.50
N GLU A 696 38.49 -5.00 13.63
CA GLU A 696 37.34 -4.26 14.13
C GLU A 696 37.71 -3.08 15.05
N GLY A 697 39.06 -2.80 15.25
CA GLY A 697 39.54 -1.65 16.01
C GLY A 697 39.61 -1.85 17.51
N PHE A 698 39.63 -3.10 17.98
CA PHE A 698 39.75 -3.44 19.40
C PHE A 698 41.21 -3.86 19.82
N GLY A 699 42.18 -3.66 18.92
CA GLY A 699 43.58 -3.98 19.16
C GLY A 699 43.78 -5.49 19.40
N ASP A 700 44.63 -5.83 20.34
CA ASP A 700 44.97 -7.21 20.70
C ASP A 700 44.08 -7.78 21.82
N ALA A 701 42.86 -7.31 21.91
CA ALA A 701 41.91 -7.78 22.92
C ALA A 701 41.71 -9.31 22.80
N VAL A 702 41.93 -10.01 23.89
CA VAL A 702 41.61 -11.44 24.00
C VAL A 702 40.15 -11.56 24.41
N ILE A 703 39.35 -12.18 23.56
CA ILE A 703 37.91 -12.29 23.78
C ILE A 703 37.62 -13.45 24.73
N ASP A 704 37.18 -13.12 25.92
CA ASP A 704 36.79 -14.08 26.96
C ASP A 704 35.30 -14.47 26.75
N LEU A 705 35.10 -15.75 26.44
CA LEU A 705 33.79 -16.37 26.25
C LEU A 705 33.29 -17.10 27.50
N THR A 706 33.88 -16.85 28.65
CA THR A 706 33.40 -17.42 29.91
C THR A 706 31.96 -16.99 30.15
N ARG A 707 31.09 -17.98 30.36
CA ARG A 707 29.70 -17.74 30.70
C ARG A 707 29.58 -17.07 32.06
N ARG A 708 28.82 -16.02 32.14
CA ARG A 708 28.36 -15.50 33.43
C ARG A 708 27.17 -16.34 33.91
N GLU A 709 27.07 -16.55 35.20
CA GLU A 709 25.81 -17.01 35.78
C GLU A 709 24.73 -15.96 35.43
N ALA A 710 23.58 -16.43 34.95
CA ALA A 710 22.41 -15.58 34.79
C ALA A 710 22.20 -14.90 36.16
N PRO A 711 22.09 -13.55 36.22
CA PRO A 711 21.60 -12.95 37.44
C PRO A 711 20.35 -13.72 37.85
N ALA A 712 20.29 -14.18 39.10
CA ALA A 712 19.08 -14.83 39.60
C ALA A 712 17.90 -13.99 39.11
N PRO A 713 16.87 -14.60 38.46
CA PRO A 713 15.76 -13.85 37.97
C PRO A 713 15.40 -12.86 39.09
N ALA A 714 15.68 -11.59 38.82
CA ALA A 714 15.23 -10.57 39.72
C ALA A 714 13.75 -10.88 39.82
N THR A 715 13.33 -11.42 40.94
CA THR A 715 11.96 -11.41 41.37
C THR A 715 11.62 -9.93 41.54
N VAL A 716 11.51 -9.21 40.40
CA VAL A 716 10.77 -7.99 40.33
C VAL A 716 9.32 -8.45 40.43
N THR A 717 8.96 -8.80 41.64
CA THR A 717 7.61 -8.71 42.14
C THR A 717 7.29 -7.22 42.34
N ALA A 718 7.39 -6.45 41.24
CA ALA A 718 6.56 -5.27 41.18
C ALA A 718 5.15 -5.85 41.18
N ALA A 719 4.44 -5.59 42.28
CA ALA A 719 3.03 -6.00 42.36
C ALA A 719 2.33 -5.45 41.08
N PRO A 720 1.49 -6.26 40.41
CA PRO A 720 0.75 -5.80 39.23
C PRO A 720 0.07 -4.47 39.51
N THR A 721 0.21 -3.51 38.62
CA THR A 721 -0.41 -2.19 38.79
C THR A 721 -1.36 -1.87 37.65
N LEU A 722 -2.38 -1.07 37.97
CA LEU A 722 -3.32 -0.57 36.98
C LEU A 722 -2.64 0.29 35.92
N GLU A 723 -1.68 1.12 36.31
CA GLU A 723 -0.94 2.00 35.43
C GLU A 723 -0.09 1.20 34.42
N GLU A 724 0.66 0.21 34.90
CA GLU A 724 1.39 -0.72 34.01
C GLU A 724 0.44 -1.43 33.05
N GLY A 725 -0.74 -1.87 33.52
CA GLY A 725 -1.74 -2.50 32.67
C GLY A 725 -2.23 -1.58 31.57
N ARG A 726 -2.44 -0.31 31.87
CA ARG A 726 -2.79 0.74 30.88
C ARG A 726 -1.67 0.94 29.87
N ASP A 727 -0.43 1.06 30.33
CA ASP A 727 0.74 1.24 29.48
C ASP A 727 0.94 0.05 28.54
N ILE A 728 0.77 -1.17 29.04
CA ILE A 728 0.78 -2.40 28.23
C ILE A 728 -0.33 -2.34 27.17
N PHE A 729 -1.54 -1.94 27.56
CA PHE A 729 -2.69 -1.86 26.67
C PHE A 729 -2.46 -0.89 25.51
N VAL A 730 -1.80 0.23 25.78
CA VAL A 730 -1.36 1.20 24.77
C VAL A 730 -0.18 0.65 23.96
N LYS A 731 0.85 0.15 24.65
CA LYS A 731 2.10 -0.33 24.06
C LYS A 731 1.88 -1.46 23.05
N TYR A 732 0.97 -2.38 23.34
CA TYR A 732 0.69 -3.52 22.45
C TYR A 732 -0.50 -3.29 21.52
N GLY A 733 -0.99 -2.05 21.43
CA GLY A 733 -1.98 -1.66 20.42
C GLY A 733 -3.38 -2.23 20.64
N CYS A 734 -3.74 -2.64 21.85
CA CYS A 734 -5.05 -3.21 22.17
C CYS A 734 -6.20 -2.25 21.81
N LEU A 735 -5.96 -0.93 21.96
CA LEU A 735 -6.91 0.12 21.57
C LEU A 735 -7.23 0.15 20.07
N ALA A 736 -6.38 -0.40 19.21
CA ALA A 736 -6.66 -0.49 17.79
C ALA A 736 -7.89 -1.36 17.50
N CYS A 737 -8.03 -2.45 18.25
CA CYS A 737 -9.11 -3.43 18.07
C CYS A 737 -10.24 -3.30 19.08
N HIS A 738 -9.99 -2.74 20.26
CA HIS A 738 -10.96 -2.69 21.35
C HIS A 738 -11.31 -1.26 21.75
N ALA A 739 -12.61 -1.00 21.92
CA ALA A 739 -13.07 0.22 22.55
C ALA A 739 -13.09 0.04 24.09
N THR A 740 -12.65 1.07 24.83
CA THR A 740 -12.60 1.10 26.30
C THR A 740 -13.66 2.00 26.92
N GLU A 741 -14.45 2.69 26.09
CA GLU A 741 -15.50 3.61 26.52
C GLU A 741 -16.87 3.08 26.12
N ARG A 742 -17.89 3.30 26.97
CA ARG A 742 -19.27 2.94 26.66
C ARG A 742 -19.82 3.81 25.54
N GLY A 743 -20.52 3.20 24.59
CA GLY A 743 -21.10 3.89 23.44
C GLY A 743 -20.12 4.26 22.35
N ALA A 744 -18.83 3.96 22.49
CA ALA A 744 -17.87 4.08 21.41
C ALA A 744 -18.21 3.14 20.23
N ALA A 745 -17.85 3.52 19.02
CA ALA A 745 -18.07 2.70 17.84
C ALA A 745 -17.43 1.31 18.00
N ILE A 746 -18.13 0.28 17.53
CA ILE A 746 -17.64 -1.09 17.54
C ILE A 746 -16.41 -1.17 16.64
N LYS A 747 -15.30 -1.64 17.21
CA LYS A 747 -14.03 -1.84 16.51
C LYS A 747 -13.92 -3.29 15.97
N LEU A 748 -12.72 -3.71 15.63
CA LEU A 748 -12.45 -5.08 15.14
C LEU A 748 -12.67 -6.17 16.21
N GLY A 749 -12.54 -5.81 17.48
CA GLY A 749 -12.81 -6.63 18.63
C GLY A 749 -13.99 -6.10 19.46
N PRO A 750 -14.52 -6.91 20.38
CA PRO A 750 -15.61 -6.50 21.26
C PRO A 750 -15.19 -5.34 22.18
N THR A 751 -16.16 -4.48 22.56
CA THR A 751 -15.90 -3.44 23.55
C THR A 751 -15.49 -4.05 24.89
N LEU A 752 -14.52 -3.42 25.53
CA LEU A 752 -14.01 -3.80 26.86
C LEU A 752 -14.53 -2.88 27.97
N ALA A 753 -15.31 -1.85 27.64
CA ALA A 753 -16.00 -1.03 28.64
C ALA A 753 -16.96 -1.91 29.44
N GLY A 754 -16.79 -1.97 30.77
CA GLY A 754 -17.58 -2.81 31.66
C GLY A 754 -17.48 -4.31 31.39
N ILE A 755 -16.34 -4.76 30.84
CA ILE A 755 -16.15 -6.19 30.51
C ILE A 755 -16.17 -7.07 31.72
N PHE A 756 -15.55 -6.64 32.83
CA PHE A 756 -15.36 -7.48 34.02
C PHE A 756 -16.69 -7.85 34.67
N GLY A 757 -16.91 -9.14 34.87
CA GLY A 757 -18.17 -9.69 35.40
C GLY A 757 -19.32 -9.76 34.40
N ALA A 758 -19.15 -9.26 33.17
CA ALA A 758 -20.21 -9.27 32.17
C ALA A 758 -20.31 -10.63 31.45
N PRO A 759 -21.55 -11.11 31.14
CA PRO A 759 -21.74 -12.31 30.37
C PRO A 759 -21.33 -12.06 28.88
N ARG A 760 -20.55 -12.99 28.32
CA ARG A 760 -20.07 -12.95 26.93
C ARG A 760 -20.62 -14.16 26.18
N PRO A 761 -21.43 -13.96 25.14
CA PRO A 761 -21.84 -15.04 24.26
C PRO A 761 -20.63 -15.50 23.45
N ILE A 762 -20.31 -16.78 23.51
CA ILE A 762 -19.14 -17.37 22.84
C ILE A 762 -19.60 -18.22 21.67
N THR A 763 -18.96 -18.06 20.51
CA THR A 763 -19.27 -18.86 19.32
C THR A 763 -19.13 -20.36 19.62
N GLY A 764 -20.15 -21.13 19.27
CA GLY A 764 -20.21 -22.58 19.49
C GLY A 764 -20.57 -23.01 20.92
N ARG A 765 -20.90 -22.07 21.83
CA ARG A 765 -21.39 -22.38 23.17
C ARG A 765 -22.85 -21.95 23.37
N SER A 766 -23.65 -22.78 24.03
CA SER A 766 -25.05 -22.48 24.32
C SER A 766 -25.23 -21.51 25.49
N ALA A 767 -24.27 -21.46 26.43
CA ALA A 767 -24.29 -20.56 27.58
C ALA A 767 -23.18 -19.51 27.48
N PRO A 768 -23.44 -18.24 27.85
CA PRO A 768 -22.43 -17.22 27.88
C PRO A 768 -21.38 -17.54 28.98
N VAL A 769 -20.14 -17.10 28.71
CA VAL A 769 -19.04 -17.14 29.70
C VAL A 769 -19.04 -15.83 30.46
N ILE A 770 -18.85 -15.85 31.76
CA ILE A 770 -18.62 -14.64 32.53
C ILE A 770 -17.20 -14.18 32.33
N ALA A 771 -17.03 -12.92 31.94
CA ALA A 771 -15.70 -12.33 31.73
C ALA A 771 -15.03 -12.02 33.07
N ASP A 772 -14.58 -13.05 33.74
CA ASP A 772 -13.77 -12.98 34.97
C ASP A 772 -12.27 -12.90 34.65
N GLU A 773 -11.44 -12.91 35.67
CA GLU A 773 -9.99 -12.88 35.51
C GLU A 773 -9.46 -14.07 34.71
N ALA A 774 -10.04 -15.26 34.90
CA ALA A 774 -9.62 -16.46 34.19
C ALA A 774 -9.89 -16.34 32.69
N TYR A 775 -11.08 -15.86 32.31
CA TYR A 775 -11.45 -15.59 30.94
C TYR A 775 -10.51 -14.55 30.29
N ILE A 776 -10.18 -13.45 31.01
CA ILE A 776 -9.28 -12.43 30.48
C ILE A 776 -7.88 -12.99 30.26
N ARG A 777 -7.33 -13.75 31.23
CA ARG A 777 -6.03 -14.41 31.08
C ARG A 777 -6.01 -15.38 29.91
N GLN A 778 -7.08 -16.17 29.76
CA GLN A 778 -7.25 -17.09 28.62
C GLN A 778 -7.29 -16.30 27.31
N SER A 779 -8.10 -15.25 27.23
CA SER A 779 -8.21 -14.44 26.01
C SER A 779 -6.89 -13.78 25.59
N LEU A 780 -6.04 -13.41 26.53
CA LEU A 780 -4.70 -12.87 26.24
C LEU A 780 -3.73 -13.95 25.76
N ARG A 781 -3.78 -15.16 26.32
CA ARG A 781 -2.85 -16.25 25.99
C ARG A 781 -3.32 -17.11 24.82
N GLU A 782 -4.62 -17.39 24.79
CA GLU A 782 -5.28 -18.28 23.83
C GLU A 782 -6.54 -17.64 23.24
N PRO A 783 -6.41 -16.54 22.46
CA PRO A 783 -7.55 -15.75 22.01
C PRO A 783 -8.55 -16.52 21.15
N SER A 784 -8.14 -17.64 20.55
CA SER A 784 -9.03 -18.51 19.78
C SER A 784 -9.84 -19.52 20.63
N ALA A 785 -9.56 -19.63 21.94
CA ALA A 785 -10.23 -20.59 22.81
C ALA A 785 -11.69 -20.18 23.15
N ALA A 786 -12.00 -18.89 23.13
CA ALA A 786 -13.32 -18.36 23.47
C ALA A 786 -13.62 -17.06 22.69
N ILE A 787 -14.07 -17.20 21.45
CA ILE A 787 -14.34 -16.06 20.57
C ILE A 787 -15.77 -15.55 20.82
N VAL A 788 -15.93 -14.25 21.06
CA VAL A 788 -17.22 -13.61 21.26
C VAL A 788 -18.03 -13.65 19.96
N VAL A 789 -19.33 -14.00 20.07
CA VAL A 789 -20.25 -14.05 18.92
C VAL A 789 -20.22 -12.73 18.14
N GLY A 790 -20.12 -12.82 16.81
CA GLY A 790 -19.98 -11.67 15.91
C GLY A 790 -18.55 -11.20 15.66
N PHE A 791 -17.55 -11.80 16.34
CA PHE A 791 -16.13 -11.52 16.16
C PHE A 791 -15.34 -12.78 15.71
N ASP A 792 -16.04 -13.79 15.23
CA ASP A 792 -15.54 -15.13 14.85
C ASP A 792 -15.21 -15.28 13.34
N ARG A 793 -14.83 -14.22 12.70
CA ARG A 793 -14.53 -14.15 11.26
C ARG A 793 -13.28 -14.95 10.89
N GLY A 794 -13.43 -16.28 10.74
CA GLY A 794 -12.32 -17.15 10.31
C GLY A 794 -11.28 -17.43 11.42
N GLY A 795 -11.64 -17.24 12.70
CA GLY A 795 -10.77 -17.36 13.87
C GLY A 795 -10.67 -16.05 14.65
N SER A 796 -9.91 -16.05 15.74
CA SER A 796 -9.65 -14.82 16.49
C SER A 796 -8.72 -13.90 15.70
N GLY A 797 -9.15 -12.67 15.40
CA GLY A 797 -8.27 -11.63 14.89
C GLY A 797 -7.32 -11.05 15.95
N MET A 798 -7.47 -11.45 17.21
CA MET A 798 -6.61 -11.03 18.31
C MET A 798 -5.33 -11.87 18.33
N PRO A 799 -4.12 -11.27 18.37
CA PRO A 799 -2.89 -12.03 18.50
C PRO A 799 -2.77 -12.66 19.90
N SER A 800 -2.06 -13.79 19.99
CA SER A 800 -1.72 -14.39 21.28
C SER A 800 -0.57 -13.60 21.94
N PHE A 801 -0.74 -13.30 23.23
CA PHE A 801 0.30 -12.68 24.07
C PHE A 801 1.05 -13.71 24.93
N ALA A 802 0.83 -15.02 24.71
CA ALA A 802 1.60 -16.05 25.36
C ALA A 802 3.09 -15.92 25.02
N GLY A 803 3.95 -15.83 26.04
CA GLY A 803 5.38 -15.61 25.87
C GLY A 803 5.79 -14.19 25.47
N VAL A 804 4.81 -13.28 25.27
CA VAL A 804 5.02 -11.84 25.02
C VAL A 804 4.90 -11.04 26.30
N LEU A 805 3.82 -11.29 27.07
CA LEU A 805 3.59 -10.69 28.38
C LEU A 805 4.01 -11.68 29.48
N SER A 806 4.73 -11.19 30.49
CA SER A 806 4.97 -11.96 31.72
C SER A 806 3.66 -12.15 32.50
N ASP A 807 3.66 -13.09 33.47
CA ASP A 807 2.47 -13.30 34.31
C ASP A 807 2.09 -12.03 35.09
N ALA A 808 3.06 -11.30 35.63
CA ALA A 808 2.81 -10.02 36.29
C ALA A 808 2.21 -8.97 35.34
N GLN A 809 2.67 -8.93 34.11
CA GLN A 809 2.13 -8.01 33.08
C GLN A 809 0.70 -8.40 32.67
N VAL A 810 0.40 -9.70 32.56
CA VAL A 810 -0.97 -10.17 32.34
C VAL A 810 -1.87 -9.75 33.48
N GLU A 811 -1.41 -9.86 34.73
CA GLU A 811 -2.17 -9.42 35.90
C GLU A 811 -2.37 -7.89 35.89
N SER A 812 -1.38 -7.10 35.50
CA SER A 812 -1.52 -5.67 35.33
C SER A 812 -2.60 -5.31 34.30
N VAL A 813 -2.67 -6.03 33.14
CA VAL A 813 -3.75 -5.86 32.16
C VAL A 813 -5.11 -6.25 32.77
N VAL A 814 -5.18 -7.33 33.53
CA VAL A 814 -6.43 -7.74 34.23
C VAL A 814 -6.90 -6.64 35.17
N LEU A 815 -6.01 -6.03 35.97
CA LEU A 815 -6.34 -4.89 36.82
C LEU A 815 -6.86 -3.69 36.05
N PHE A 816 -6.21 -3.37 34.92
CA PHE A 816 -6.67 -2.29 34.04
C PHE A 816 -8.05 -2.56 33.49
N LEU A 817 -8.30 -3.74 32.92
CA LEU A 817 -9.60 -4.09 32.34
C LEU A 817 -10.71 -4.13 33.40
N ARG A 818 -10.39 -4.52 34.64
CA ARG A 818 -11.31 -4.47 35.79
C ARG A 818 -11.71 -3.03 36.16
N SER A 819 -10.86 -2.04 35.86
CA SER A 819 -11.12 -0.63 36.14
C SER A 819 -12.01 0.05 35.10
N LEU A 820 -12.20 -0.56 33.92
CA LEU A 820 -13.03 -0.02 32.84
C LEU A 820 -14.52 -0.17 33.22
N LYS A 821 -15.22 0.95 33.33
CA LYS A 821 -16.66 1.00 33.73
C LYS A 821 -17.60 0.98 32.51
#